data_dfa40b9bb8e57b716d5e489407e94e55
#
_entry.id   dfa40b9bb8e57b716d5e489407e94e55
#
_cell.length_a   1.000
_cell.length_b   1.000
_cell.length_c   1.000
_cell.angle_alpha   90.00
_cell.angle_beta   90.00
_cell.angle_gamma   90.00
#
_symmetry.space_group_name_H-M   'P 1'
#
loop_
_entity.id
_entity.type
_entity.pdbx_description
1 polymer ?
#
loop_
_entity_poly.entity_id
_entity_poly.type
_entity_poly.pdbx_seq_one_letter_code
_entity_poly.pdbx_strand_id
1 'polypeptide(L)'
;MSNSQINLPKTAFSMKANLPVREPEILEYWKKINLYEELRRSSKGKEKFVLHDGPPYANGNIHMGTALNKILKDIIVKFHQMDGKDSIYVPGWDCHGLPIEWKIEEQYKKNKKNKNEVPIVEFRKECRSFAEKWIEVHKTQFKRLGVIGDWENYYSTMSFDAEAQIVRELGKFLKEGSLYRGFKPVLWSTVEKTALADAEVEYQDHKSDTIYTSFPVKSSNIKELEGSEIIIWTTTPWTIPANKALAYNEALDYVLIELNDDGDFKNRKIVIAEALLESVIKDCSIKDFKEIKKFKGKDLIGTICNHPFFDLGYEFDIPMLEARFVTTEQGTGIVHCAPSHGPDDFNLCLNHGIKAIETVDGDGKYTKNVHLFEGNHIFKANPIVIEKLKEQKKLLANGELVHSYPHSWRSKAPLVHRATPQWFISMESHKLRDKALKALDDTTFYPSKGKERLKAMIETRPDWCVSRQRVWGVPLPIFINKKTKEILVDDEVNLNIANIYEKEGSDCWFSDNPQRFLGEKYKSEDYEKLSDIVEVWFDSGSTHSFVLEKREDLKWPASMYLEGSDQHRGWFHSSLLESCGTRGRAPFESILSHGFVVDGKGLKMSKSLGNVIAPEDILKKYGADILRIWVASSNYAEDLRIDHSILDQHADSYRKIRNTFRYLLGNLNDNFEKIDLDKIDVTNLPELEQFMLHKIYSLNLNFKNYFNNYDFHNLYKELLNFCTVDLSAFYFDIRKDALYCDPLDSKKRQSTILLLNVILNSLLKWFAPILSFTTEEIYKLLFDDNKSIHLEQFLKFPENFKNDKLNQKWLDLIKIRNTCNISIEEKRASKEIGSSLEAVLEINLNEKFLEITKGIDFSELCITSKAEISFKENEEISVKTSIAKGVKCPVCWKISEEACIRHSE
;
A
#
# COMPACT_ATOMS: atom_id res chain seq x y z
N MET A 1 -40.35 -9.37 -56.28
CA MET A 1 -39.40 -10.04 -55.35
C MET A 1 -38.94 -8.96 -54.39
N SER A 2 -39.62 -8.80 -53.27
CA SER A 2 -39.09 -7.93 -52.23
C SER A 2 -37.87 -8.64 -51.62
N ASN A 3 -36.69 -8.03 -51.74
CA ASN A 3 -35.51 -8.48 -51.02
C ASN A 3 -35.82 -8.38 -49.51
N SER A 4 -36.17 -9.47 -48.86
CA SER A 4 -36.19 -9.55 -47.38
C SER A 4 -34.76 -9.26 -46.91
N GLN A 5 -34.51 -8.01 -46.60
CA GLN A 5 -33.18 -7.51 -46.26
C GLN A 5 -32.86 -7.95 -44.84
N ILE A 6 -31.88 -8.85 -44.66
CA ILE A 6 -31.33 -9.22 -43.38
C ILE A 6 -30.63 -8.01 -42.76
N ASN A 7 -31.01 -7.62 -41.54
CA ASN A 7 -30.45 -6.50 -40.82
C ASN A 7 -29.12 -6.92 -40.14
N LEU A 8 -28.02 -6.97 -40.87
CA LEU A 8 -26.73 -7.35 -40.31
C LEU A 8 -26.11 -6.21 -39.48
N PRO A 9 -25.46 -6.53 -38.38
CA PRO A 9 -24.79 -5.54 -37.51
C PRO A 9 -23.64 -4.86 -38.27
N LYS A 10 -23.52 -3.52 -38.12
CA LYS A 10 -22.46 -2.70 -38.72
C LYS A 10 -21.89 -1.77 -37.65
N THR A 11 -20.58 -1.71 -37.54
CA THR A 11 -19.90 -0.79 -36.64
C THR A 11 -18.46 -0.50 -37.07
N ALA A 12 -18.01 0.71 -36.87
CA ALA A 12 -16.62 1.13 -37.06
C ALA A 12 -15.72 0.66 -35.89
N PHE A 13 -16.32 0.16 -34.79
CA PHE A 13 -15.57 -0.32 -33.62
C PHE A 13 -14.82 -1.61 -33.96
N SER A 14 -13.50 -1.52 -34.08
CA SER A 14 -12.64 -2.64 -34.49
C SER A 14 -12.66 -3.79 -33.49
N MET A 15 -12.65 -5.03 -33.99
CA MET A 15 -12.48 -6.24 -33.17
C MET A 15 -11.12 -6.25 -32.46
N LYS A 16 -10.05 -5.87 -33.16
CA LYS A 16 -8.70 -5.80 -32.64
C LYS A 16 -8.54 -4.48 -31.87
N ALA A 17 -8.30 -4.56 -30.58
CA ALA A 17 -8.20 -3.39 -29.70
C ALA A 17 -6.97 -2.51 -30.00
N ASN A 18 -5.80 -3.13 -30.20
CA ASN A 18 -4.52 -2.46 -30.41
C ASN A 18 -4.22 -1.36 -29.36
N LEU A 19 -4.49 -1.68 -28.08
CA LEU A 19 -4.41 -0.75 -26.92
C LEU A 19 -3.07 0.00 -26.85
N PRO A 20 -1.90 -0.65 -27.00
CA PRO A 20 -0.62 0.06 -26.94
C PRO A 20 -0.48 1.24 -27.90
N VAL A 21 -1.21 1.23 -29.02
CA VAL A 21 -1.22 2.31 -30.02
C VAL A 21 -2.35 3.30 -29.78
N ARG A 22 -3.56 2.82 -29.49
CA ARG A 22 -4.75 3.67 -29.34
C ARG A 22 -4.77 4.49 -28.07
N GLU A 23 -4.27 3.95 -26.95
CA GLU A 23 -4.26 4.64 -25.68
C GLU A 23 -3.47 5.96 -25.71
N PRO A 24 -2.27 6.04 -26.33
CA PRO A 24 -1.58 7.31 -26.55
C PRO A 24 -2.39 8.34 -27.35
N GLU A 25 -3.15 7.90 -28.38
CA GLU A 25 -4.01 8.79 -29.15
C GLU A 25 -5.15 9.39 -28.29
N ILE A 26 -5.67 8.59 -27.35
CA ILE A 26 -6.70 9.05 -26.40
C ILE A 26 -6.10 10.02 -25.38
N LEU A 27 -4.87 9.80 -24.92
CA LEU A 27 -4.17 10.76 -24.04
C LEU A 27 -3.99 12.12 -24.72
N GLU A 28 -3.62 12.14 -25.98
CA GLU A 28 -3.53 13.39 -26.76
C GLU A 28 -4.92 14.04 -26.94
N TYR A 29 -5.95 13.23 -27.09
CA TYR A 29 -7.33 13.75 -27.13
C TYR A 29 -7.73 14.37 -25.80
N TRP A 30 -7.48 13.72 -24.66
CA TRP A 30 -7.77 14.30 -23.34
C TRP A 30 -7.04 15.62 -23.10
N LYS A 31 -5.79 15.71 -23.56
CA LYS A 31 -5.00 16.94 -23.53
C LYS A 31 -5.63 18.03 -24.40
N LYS A 32 -6.04 17.68 -25.63
CA LYS A 32 -6.68 18.61 -26.59
C LYS A 32 -7.95 19.23 -26.03
N ILE A 33 -8.79 18.44 -25.32
CA ILE A 33 -10.05 18.92 -24.73
C ILE A 33 -9.88 19.51 -23.34
N ASN A 34 -8.64 19.58 -22.80
CA ASN A 34 -8.35 19.97 -21.41
C ASN A 34 -9.24 19.24 -20.40
N LEU A 35 -9.29 17.88 -20.49
CA LEU A 35 -10.25 17.06 -19.75
C LEU A 35 -10.27 17.36 -18.25
N TYR A 36 -9.12 17.55 -17.60
CA TYR A 36 -9.07 17.83 -16.16
C TYR A 36 -9.82 19.14 -15.81
N GLU A 37 -9.57 20.21 -16.55
CA GLU A 37 -10.25 21.50 -16.34
C GLU A 37 -11.75 21.41 -16.61
N GLU A 38 -12.17 20.66 -17.62
CA GLU A 38 -13.59 20.42 -17.90
C GLU A 38 -14.27 19.64 -16.76
N LEU A 39 -13.58 18.64 -16.17
CA LEU A 39 -14.04 17.93 -14.98
C LEU A 39 -14.23 18.90 -13.80
N ARG A 40 -13.27 19.79 -13.54
CA ARG A 40 -13.38 20.81 -12.47
C ARG A 40 -14.53 21.75 -12.74
N ARG A 41 -14.67 22.23 -13.98
CA ARG A 41 -15.75 23.16 -14.36
C ARG A 41 -17.14 22.53 -14.19
N SER A 42 -17.31 21.27 -14.64
CA SER A 42 -18.57 20.54 -14.53
C SER A 42 -18.96 20.14 -13.11
N SER A 43 -17.97 20.14 -12.20
CA SER A 43 -18.14 19.74 -10.79
C SER A 43 -18.22 20.92 -9.83
N LYS A 44 -18.07 22.16 -10.34
CA LYS A 44 -18.06 23.36 -9.49
C LYS A 44 -19.32 23.45 -8.61
N GLY A 45 -19.10 23.58 -7.30
CA GLY A 45 -20.19 23.69 -6.31
C GLY A 45 -20.78 22.37 -5.84
N LYS A 46 -20.31 21.23 -6.34
CA LYS A 46 -20.68 19.92 -5.83
C LYS A 46 -19.92 19.57 -4.55
N GLU A 47 -20.37 18.53 -3.83
CA GLU A 47 -19.67 17.99 -2.67
C GLU A 47 -18.25 17.51 -3.05
N LYS A 48 -17.24 17.99 -2.32
CA LYS A 48 -15.85 17.62 -2.57
C LYS A 48 -15.54 16.21 -2.06
N PHE A 49 -14.94 15.40 -2.92
CA PHE A 49 -14.22 14.20 -2.53
C PHE A 49 -12.74 14.39 -2.84
N VAL A 50 -11.91 14.54 -1.81
CA VAL A 50 -10.47 14.76 -1.95
C VAL A 50 -9.73 13.48 -1.58
N LEU A 51 -9.15 12.81 -2.57
CA LEU A 51 -8.17 11.76 -2.36
C LEU A 51 -6.79 12.42 -2.35
N HIS A 52 -6.20 12.55 -1.16
CA HIS A 52 -4.87 13.12 -1.02
C HIS A 52 -3.80 12.10 -1.38
N ASP A 53 -2.89 12.50 -2.25
CA ASP A 53 -1.81 11.63 -2.72
C ASP A 53 -0.69 11.54 -1.68
N GLY A 54 -0.31 10.34 -1.25
CA GLY A 54 0.94 10.13 -0.57
C GLY A 54 2.08 10.29 -1.57
N PRO A 55 3.03 11.19 -1.33
CA PRO A 55 4.01 11.57 -2.32
C PRO A 55 5.05 10.45 -2.53
N PRO A 56 5.12 9.83 -3.72
CA PRO A 56 6.23 8.93 -4.03
C PRO A 56 7.55 9.69 -4.14
N TYR A 57 8.66 9.02 -3.85
CA TYR A 57 9.98 9.57 -4.06
C TYR A 57 10.24 9.86 -5.54
N ALA A 58 10.76 11.05 -5.83
CA ALA A 58 11.21 11.46 -7.14
C ALA A 58 12.55 10.78 -7.51
N ASN A 59 12.55 9.46 -7.66
CA ASN A 59 13.75 8.64 -7.83
C ASN A 59 13.49 7.31 -8.55
N GLY A 60 13.96 7.19 -9.78
CA GLY A 60 13.86 5.96 -10.56
C GLY A 60 12.50 5.75 -11.25
N ASN A 61 12.43 4.79 -12.16
CA ASN A 61 11.18 4.42 -12.83
C ASN A 61 10.19 3.82 -11.84
N ILE A 62 8.90 3.99 -12.14
CA ILE A 62 7.83 3.37 -11.37
C ILE A 62 7.93 1.83 -11.42
N HIS A 63 7.55 1.19 -10.34
CA HIS A 63 7.42 -0.27 -10.24
C HIS A 63 5.95 -0.70 -10.19
N MET A 64 5.69 -2.01 -10.22
CA MET A 64 4.31 -2.52 -10.25
C MET A 64 3.46 -2.09 -9.05
N GLY A 65 4.05 -1.98 -7.87
CA GLY A 65 3.35 -1.45 -6.69
C GLY A 65 2.91 0.00 -6.87
N THR A 66 3.76 0.84 -7.48
CA THR A 66 3.39 2.23 -7.82
C THR A 66 2.28 2.28 -8.87
N ALA A 67 2.33 1.40 -9.88
CA ALA A 67 1.29 1.31 -10.89
C ALA A 67 -0.06 0.87 -10.30
N LEU A 68 -0.07 -0.15 -9.43
CA LEU A 68 -1.25 -0.58 -8.67
C LEU A 68 -1.85 0.60 -7.89
N ASN A 69 -1.03 1.29 -7.10
CA ASN A 69 -1.43 2.41 -6.26
C ASN A 69 -2.10 3.52 -7.07
N LYS A 70 -1.44 3.99 -8.13
CA LYS A 70 -1.95 5.09 -8.97
C LYS A 70 -3.20 4.71 -9.77
N ILE A 71 -3.29 3.48 -10.26
CA ILE A 71 -4.50 2.98 -10.93
C ILE A 71 -5.66 2.89 -9.95
N LEU A 72 -5.44 2.36 -8.75
CA LEU A 72 -6.49 2.24 -7.74
C LEU A 72 -7.02 3.62 -7.31
N LYS A 73 -6.13 4.59 -7.10
CA LYS A 73 -6.50 6.00 -6.83
C LYS A 73 -7.35 6.58 -7.95
N ASP A 74 -6.93 6.40 -9.18
CA ASP A 74 -7.64 6.92 -10.36
C ASP A 74 -9.02 6.28 -10.54
N ILE A 75 -9.14 4.97 -10.32
CA ILE A 75 -10.46 4.29 -10.32
C ILE A 75 -11.38 4.93 -9.30
N ILE A 76 -10.94 5.13 -8.06
CA ILE A 76 -11.73 5.72 -6.98
C ILE A 76 -12.12 7.17 -7.32
N VAL A 77 -11.17 7.97 -7.78
CA VAL A 77 -11.42 9.37 -8.17
C VAL A 77 -12.47 9.46 -9.28
N LYS A 78 -12.34 8.63 -10.33
CA LYS A 78 -13.32 8.57 -11.43
C LYS A 78 -14.70 8.10 -10.97
N PHE A 79 -14.76 7.12 -10.10
CA PHE A 79 -16.03 6.66 -9.54
C PHE A 79 -16.76 7.79 -8.81
N HIS A 80 -16.09 8.50 -7.90
CA HIS A 80 -16.71 9.61 -7.18
C HIS A 80 -17.07 10.78 -8.09
N GLN A 81 -16.24 11.06 -9.12
CA GLN A 81 -16.55 12.05 -10.13
C GLN A 81 -17.83 11.70 -10.89
N MET A 82 -17.98 10.46 -11.32
CA MET A 82 -19.15 9.98 -12.07
C MET A 82 -20.37 9.77 -11.18
N ASP A 83 -20.18 9.61 -9.86
CA ASP A 83 -21.27 9.60 -8.87
C ASP A 83 -21.76 11.02 -8.51
N GLY A 84 -21.22 12.04 -9.15
CA GLY A 84 -21.70 13.42 -9.05
C GLY A 84 -21.00 14.28 -8.02
N LYS A 85 -19.85 13.85 -7.48
CA LYS A 85 -19.02 14.66 -6.59
C LYS A 85 -17.99 15.49 -7.37
N ASP A 86 -17.42 16.50 -6.72
CA ASP A 86 -16.20 17.16 -7.15
C ASP A 86 -15.01 16.37 -6.63
N SER A 87 -14.59 15.39 -7.43
CA SER A 87 -13.53 14.44 -7.05
C SER A 87 -12.18 14.93 -7.55
N ILE A 88 -11.36 15.44 -6.62
CA ILE A 88 -10.12 16.14 -6.93
C ILE A 88 -8.92 15.27 -6.57
N TYR A 89 -7.98 15.16 -7.51
CA TYR A 89 -6.72 14.49 -7.31
C TYR A 89 -5.55 15.39 -7.72
N VAL A 90 -4.75 15.80 -6.74
CA VAL A 90 -3.53 16.57 -6.93
C VAL A 90 -2.35 15.66 -6.65
N PRO A 91 -1.57 15.28 -7.69
CA PRO A 91 -0.38 14.44 -7.48
C PRO A 91 0.71 15.19 -6.75
N GLY A 92 1.55 14.46 -6.02
CA GLY A 92 2.68 15.04 -5.31
C GLY A 92 3.92 14.18 -5.32
N TRP A 93 5.06 14.75 -4.92
CA TRP A 93 6.36 14.07 -4.84
C TRP A 93 7.11 14.42 -3.59
N ASP A 94 7.70 13.39 -2.99
CA ASP A 94 8.71 13.54 -1.94
C ASP A 94 10.09 13.65 -2.59
N CYS A 95 10.81 14.71 -2.25
CA CYS A 95 12.00 15.11 -2.98
C CYS A 95 13.25 15.23 -2.11
N HIS A 96 13.14 15.09 -0.80
CA HIS A 96 14.25 15.27 0.14
C HIS A 96 14.81 13.94 0.65
N GLY A 97 15.89 14.05 1.42
CA GLY A 97 16.45 12.99 2.22
C GLY A 97 17.42 12.06 1.49
N LEU A 98 17.79 11.03 2.23
CA LEU A 98 18.81 10.07 1.85
C LEU A 98 18.61 9.40 0.48
N PRO A 99 17.38 9.05 0.03
CA PRO A 99 17.21 8.36 -1.25
C PRO A 99 17.77 9.10 -2.47
N ILE A 100 17.63 10.40 -2.49
CA ILE A 100 18.13 11.26 -3.59
C ILE A 100 19.59 11.62 -3.35
N GLU A 101 19.92 12.06 -2.13
CA GLU A 101 21.28 12.41 -1.75
C GLU A 101 22.26 11.26 -2.03
N TRP A 102 21.89 10.02 -1.67
CA TRP A 102 22.70 8.84 -1.93
C TRP A 102 22.95 8.60 -3.41
N LYS A 103 21.96 8.87 -4.28
CA LYS A 103 22.12 8.73 -5.73
C LYS A 103 23.13 9.71 -6.30
N ILE A 104 23.13 10.93 -5.81
CA ILE A 104 24.14 11.94 -6.21
C ILE A 104 25.51 11.55 -5.67
N GLU A 105 25.60 11.05 -4.43
CA GLU A 105 26.88 10.54 -3.88
C GLU A 105 27.42 9.34 -4.68
N GLU A 106 26.57 8.41 -5.13
CA GLU A 106 26.97 7.31 -6.02
C GLU A 106 27.53 7.84 -7.35
N GLN A 107 26.91 8.89 -7.93
CA GLN A 107 27.42 9.53 -9.14
C GLN A 107 28.78 10.19 -8.90
N TYR A 108 28.95 10.86 -7.77
CA TYR A 108 30.24 11.45 -7.37
C TYR A 108 31.35 10.39 -7.25
N LYS A 109 31.04 9.30 -6.54
CA LYS A 109 32.00 8.17 -6.41
C LYS A 109 32.40 7.59 -7.76
N LYS A 110 31.45 7.41 -8.69
CA LYS A 110 31.74 6.94 -10.07
C LYS A 110 32.62 7.92 -10.84
N ASN A 111 32.40 9.21 -10.64
CA ASN A 111 33.16 10.30 -11.28
C ASN A 111 34.45 10.66 -10.52
N LYS A 112 34.80 9.94 -9.45
CA LYS A 112 35.95 10.20 -8.58
C LYS A 112 35.94 11.61 -7.96
N LYS A 113 34.76 12.20 -7.79
CA LYS A 113 34.57 13.45 -7.04
C LYS A 113 34.36 13.13 -5.56
N ASN A 114 34.90 13.98 -4.69
CA ASN A 114 34.68 13.89 -3.25
C ASN A 114 33.57 14.88 -2.85
N LYS A 115 32.46 14.38 -2.28
CA LYS A 115 31.36 15.23 -1.80
C LYS A 115 31.82 16.32 -0.84
N ASN A 116 32.79 16.03 0.03
CA ASN A 116 33.25 16.97 1.05
C ASN A 116 34.03 18.20 0.48
N GLU A 117 34.42 18.13 -0.79
CA GLU A 117 35.09 19.21 -1.50
C GLU A 117 34.12 20.12 -2.29
N VAL A 118 32.84 19.75 -2.35
CA VAL A 118 31.79 20.48 -3.07
C VAL A 118 31.07 21.40 -2.09
N PRO A 119 30.83 22.67 -2.43
CA PRO A 119 29.98 23.54 -1.61
C PRO A 119 28.58 22.94 -1.40
N ILE A 120 28.08 23.04 -0.16
CA ILE A 120 26.79 22.43 0.21
C ILE A 120 25.65 22.89 -0.72
N VAL A 121 25.60 24.18 -1.03
CA VAL A 121 24.53 24.73 -1.91
C VAL A 121 24.61 24.17 -3.33
N GLU A 122 25.80 23.92 -3.85
CA GLU A 122 25.99 23.32 -5.18
C GLU A 122 25.51 21.86 -5.18
N PHE A 123 25.88 21.08 -4.16
CA PHE A 123 25.41 19.72 -3.98
C PHE A 123 23.88 19.66 -3.86
N ARG A 124 23.25 20.57 -3.10
CA ARG A 124 21.80 20.68 -2.96
C ARG A 124 21.11 20.99 -4.29
N LYS A 125 21.69 21.88 -5.12
CA LYS A 125 21.17 22.16 -6.47
C LYS A 125 21.19 20.92 -7.36
N GLU A 126 22.24 20.09 -7.30
CA GLU A 126 22.29 18.84 -8.06
C GLU A 126 21.19 17.85 -7.59
N CYS A 127 20.94 17.74 -6.27
CA CYS A 127 19.86 16.95 -5.73
C CYS A 127 18.49 17.43 -6.21
N ARG A 128 18.24 18.75 -6.19
CA ARG A 128 17.00 19.38 -6.68
C ARG A 128 16.77 19.07 -8.16
N SER A 129 17.78 19.30 -8.99
CA SER A 129 17.68 19.01 -10.43
C SER A 129 17.47 17.52 -10.73
N PHE A 130 18.04 16.64 -9.94
CA PHE A 130 17.78 15.21 -10.05
C PHE A 130 16.30 14.88 -9.75
N ALA A 131 15.74 15.43 -8.69
CA ALA A 131 14.34 15.24 -8.33
C ALA A 131 13.39 15.79 -9.41
N GLU A 132 13.64 17.02 -9.91
CA GLU A 132 12.84 17.64 -10.99
C GLU A 132 12.78 16.75 -12.24
N LYS A 133 13.92 16.19 -12.64
CA LYS A 133 13.98 15.25 -13.77
C LYS A 133 13.05 14.04 -13.55
N TRP A 134 13.09 13.45 -12.34
CA TRP A 134 12.28 12.27 -12.07
C TRP A 134 10.79 12.58 -11.92
N ILE A 135 10.42 13.75 -11.44
CA ILE A 135 9.03 14.22 -11.45
C ILE A 135 8.47 14.19 -12.88
N GLU A 136 9.18 14.75 -13.86
CA GLU A 136 8.72 14.76 -15.26
C GLU A 136 8.62 13.35 -15.87
N VAL A 137 9.55 12.46 -15.53
CA VAL A 137 9.46 11.04 -15.92
C VAL A 137 8.22 10.38 -15.32
N HIS A 138 7.99 10.54 -14.01
CA HIS A 138 6.83 9.98 -13.33
C HIS A 138 5.51 10.53 -13.86
N LYS A 139 5.39 11.84 -14.12
CA LYS A 139 4.21 12.46 -14.74
C LYS A 139 3.85 11.74 -16.05
N THR A 140 4.85 11.50 -16.90
CA THR A 140 4.66 10.78 -18.16
C THR A 140 4.20 9.34 -17.91
N GLN A 141 4.83 8.63 -16.98
CA GLN A 141 4.50 7.24 -16.66
C GLN A 141 3.10 7.11 -16.05
N PHE A 142 2.70 8.02 -15.17
CA PHE A 142 1.37 8.01 -14.55
C PHE A 142 0.26 8.37 -15.55
N LYS A 143 0.48 9.39 -16.39
CA LYS A 143 -0.46 9.71 -17.48
C LYS A 143 -0.66 8.49 -18.40
N ARG A 144 0.41 7.73 -18.67
CA ARG A 144 0.34 6.54 -19.53
C ARG A 144 -0.51 5.41 -18.92
N LEU A 145 -0.68 5.35 -17.60
CA LEU A 145 -1.60 4.45 -16.91
C LEU A 145 -3.08 4.88 -17.02
N GLY A 146 -3.36 6.05 -17.59
CA GLY A 146 -4.69 6.64 -17.68
C GLY A 146 -5.11 7.45 -16.44
N VAL A 147 -4.17 7.81 -15.60
CA VAL A 147 -4.44 8.61 -14.38
C VAL A 147 -4.73 10.06 -14.76
N ILE A 148 -5.86 10.57 -14.29
CA ILE A 148 -6.30 11.95 -14.47
C ILE A 148 -6.10 12.71 -13.17
N GLY A 149 -5.43 13.87 -13.23
CA GLY A 149 -5.13 14.70 -12.08
C GLY A 149 -4.59 16.07 -12.48
N ASP A 150 -4.36 16.93 -11.48
CA ASP A 150 -3.78 18.27 -11.67
C ASP A 150 -2.27 18.18 -11.88
N TRP A 151 -1.86 17.80 -13.08
CA TRP A 151 -0.45 17.61 -13.44
C TRP A 151 0.36 18.90 -13.56
N GLU A 152 -0.29 20.02 -13.75
CA GLU A 152 0.37 21.31 -13.91
C GLU A 152 0.59 22.01 -12.56
N ASN A 153 -0.35 21.83 -11.61
CA ASN A 153 -0.27 22.41 -10.27
C ASN A 153 -0.03 21.31 -9.21
N TYR A 154 0.84 20.38 -9.51
CA TYR A 154 1.27 19.35 -8.56
C TYR A 154 1.98 19.95 -7.36
N TYR A 155 2.11 19.21 -6.28
CA TYR A 155 2.93 19.61 -5.14
C TYR A 155 4.24 18.83 -5.05
N SER A 156 5.25 19.45 -4.43
CA SER A 156 6.49 18.77 -4.07
C SER A 156 7.00 19.26 -2.71
N THR A 157 7.62 18.38 -1.93
CA THR A 157 8.17 18.75 -0.62
C THR A 157 9.36 19.72 -0.74
N MET A 158 9.97 19.84 -1.92
CA MET A 158 11.09 20.76 -2.18
C MET A 158 10.66 22.11 -2.78
N SER A 159 9.38 22.40 -2.94
CA SER A 159 8.94 23.73 -3.32
C SER A 159 9.15 24.69 -2.16
N PHE A 160 9.47 25.95 -2.44
CA PHE A 160 9.84 26.93 -1.41
C PHE A 160 8.71 27.17 -0.40
N ASP A 161 7.48 27.18 -0.87
CA ASP A 161 6.31 27.29 -0.01
C ASP A 161 6.10 26.05 0.89
N ALA A 162 6.42 24.84 0.39
CA ALA A 162 6.41 23.62 1.19
C ALA A 162 7.53 23.64 2.25
N GLU A 163 8.77 23.94 1.86
CA GLU A 163 9.89 24.08 2.79
C GLU A 163 9.58 25.08 3.92
N ALA A 164 8.97 26.23 3.57
CA ALA A 164 8.54 27.22 4.55
C ALA A 164 7.43 26.70 5.49
N GLN A 165 6.49 25.95 4.96
CA GLN A 165 5.39 25.43 5.77
C GLN A 165 5.85 24.28 6.70
N ILE A 166 6.77 23.43 6.26
CA ILE A 166 7.42 22.42 7.09
C ILE A 166 8.09 23.08 8.31
N VAL A 167 8.79 24.18 8.09
CA VAL A 167 9.38 24.99 9.17
C VAL A 167 8.32 25.54 10.12
N ARG A 168 7.19 26.03 9.60
CA ARG A 168 6.08 26.52 10.44
C ARG A 168 5.47 25.41 11.28
N GLU A 169 5.30 24.21 10.71
CA GLU A 169 4.78 23.04 11.45
C GLU A 169 5.75 22.61 12.56
N LEU A 170 7.04 22.51 12.27
CA LEU A 170 8.07 22.18 13.25
C LEU A 170 8.13 23.24 14.37
N GLY A 171 7.97 24.51 14.00
CA GLY A 171 7.93 25.66 14.95
C GLY A 171 6.79 25.55 15.97
N LYS A 172 5.67 24.94 15.62
CA LYS A 172 4.56 24.68 16.58
C LYS A 172 5.00 23.71 17.66
N PHE A 173 5.63 22.59 17.31
CA PHE A 173 6.18 21.64 18.28
C PHE A 173 7.29 22.24 19.14
N LEU A 174 8.11 23.11 18.56
CA LEU A 174 9.15 23.83 19.30
C LEU A 174 8.53 24.79 20.32
N LYS A 175 7.55 25.59 19.93
CA LYS A 175 6.84 26.56 20.77
C LYS A 175 6.15 25.89 21.96
N GLU A 176 5.55 24.75 21.74
CA GLU A 176 4.86 24.00 22.81
C GLU A 176 5.80 23.18 23.70
N GLY A 177 7.10 23.14 23.37
CA GLY A 177 8.10 22.34 24.09
C GLY A 177 8.00 20.83 23.86
N SER A 178 7.21 20.38 22.85
CA SER A 178 7.14 18.98 22.45
C SER A 178 8.38 18.55 21.66
N LEU A 179 9.03 19.49 20.95
CA LEU A 179 10.30 19.29 20.28
C LEU A 179 11.44 19.60 21.25
N TYR A 180 12.27 18.62 21.54
CA TYR A 180 13.36 18.73 22.50
C TYR A 180 14.65 18.06 22.02
N ARG A 181 15.78 18.48 22.57
CA ARG A 181 17.07 17.83 22.35
C ARG A 181 17.33 16.76 23.38
N GLY A 182 17.57 15.52 22.96
CA GLY A 182 17.86 14.39 23.83
C GLY A 182 19.19 13.71 23.47
N PHE A 183 19.84 13.12 24.49
CA PHE A 183 20.98 12.23 24.28
C PHE A 183 20.52 10.80 24.56
N LYS A 184 20.20 10.06 23.49
CA LYS A 184 19.62 8.70 23.56
C LYS A 184 20.23 7.79 22.50
N PRO A 185 20.24 6.46 22.70
CA PRO A 185 20.59 5.51 21.62
C PRO A 185 19.53 5.59 20.52
N VAL A 186 20.02 5.84 19.32
CA VAL A 186 19.23 5.83 18.08
C VAL A 186 19.83 4.84 17.11
N LEU A 187 19.03 4.30 16.19
CA LEU A 187 19.53 3.51 15.09
C LEU A 187 20.44 4.38 14.23
N TRP A 188 21.67 3.94 14.02
CA TRP A 188 22.73 4.68 13.36
C TRP A 188 23.37 3.87 12.25
N SER A 189 23.52 4.47 11.09
CA SER A 189 24.32 3.93 10.00
C SER A 189 25.71 4.54 10.02
N THR A 190 26.72 3.70 10.18
CA THR A 190 28.13 4.11 10.11
C THR A 190 28.60 4.40 8.67
N VAL A 191 27.83 3.90 7.67
CA VAL A 191 28.10 4.11 6.23
C VAL A 191 27.50 5.45 5.75
N GLU A 192 26.23 5.69 6.07
CA GLU A 192 25.55 6.95 5.76
C GLU A 192 25.89 8.06 6.77
N LYS A 193 26.41 7.73 7.94
CA LYS A 193 26.77 8.62 9.04
C LYS A 193 25.60 9.49 9.52
N THR A 194 24.46 8.85 9.74
CA THR A 194 23.21 9.50 10.16
C THR A 194 22.34 8.58 10.99
N ALA A 195 21.48 9.18 11.80
CA ALA A 195 20.38 8.48 12.44
C ALA A 195 19.35 8.03 11.40
N LEU A 196 18.67 6.91 11.67
CA LEU A 196 17.59 6.36 10.85
C LEU A 196 16.34 6.11 11.71
N ALA A 197 15.16 6.33 11.11
CA ALA A 197 13.89 5.95 11.71
C ALA A 197 13.55 4.48 11.42
N ASP A 198 12.62 3.89 12.18
CA ASP A 198 12.18 2.50 11.99
C ASP A 198 11.68 2.22 10.57
N ALA A 199 11.07 3.20 9.90
CA ALA A 199 10.61 3.09 8.52
C ALA A 199 11.75 2.98 7.49
N GLU A 200 12.97 3.32 7.88
CA GLU A 200 14.18 3.29 7.05
C GLU A 200 15.03 2.03 7.30
N VAL A 201 14.51 1.07 8.08
CA VAL A 201 15.20 -0.15 8.49
C VAL A 201 14.60 -1.37 7.80
N GLU A 202 15.47 -2.23 7.29
CA GLU A 202 15.11 -3.57 6.80
C GLU A 202 15.81 -4.62 7.65
N TYR A 203 15.13 -5.71 7.93
CA TYR A 203 15.70 -6.83 8.65
C TYR A 203 16.20 -7.87 7.65
N GLN A 204 17.46 -8.31 7.83
CA GLN A 204 18.10 -9.32 7.00
C GLN A 204 18.83 -10.33 7.88
N ASP A 205 19.05 -11.53 7.36
CA ASP A 205 19.89 -12.52 8.03
C ASP A 205 21.32 -12.00 8.13
N HIS A 206 21.82 -11.95 9.35
CA HIS A 206 23.18 -11.49 9.67
C HIS A 206 23.87 -12.51 10.55
N LYS A 207 25.14 -12.74 10.26
CA LYS A 207 25.99 -13.63 11.05
C LYS A 207 26.75 -12.80 12.08
N SER A 208 26.46 -13.04 13.36
CA SER A 208 27.10 -12.37 14.49
C SER A 208 27.94 -13.33 15.30
N ASP A 209 29.04 -12.79 15.86
CA ASP A 209 29.80 -13.50 16.90
C ASP A 209 28.97 -13.56 18.18
N THR A 210 29.01 -14.69 18.88
CA THR A 210 28.39 -14.86 20.20
C THR A 210 29.46 -15.16 21.24
N ILE A 211 29.25 -14.66 22.48
CA ILE A 211 30.14 -14.96 23.59
C ILE A 211 29.34 -15.25 24.86
N TYR A 212 29.91 -16.16 25.68
CA TYR A 212 29.61 -16.31 27.10
C TYR A 212 30.76 -15.70 27.88
N THR A 213 30.49 -14.68 28.68
CA THR A 213 31.53 -13.97 29.45
C THR A 213 31.11 -13.73 30.90
N SER A 214 32.11 -13.66 31.77
CA SER A 214 31.91 -13.59 33.21
C SER A 214 32.18 -12.20 33.80
N PHE A 215 31.36 -11.81 34.75
CA PHE A 215 31.50 -10.62 35.59
C PHE A 215 31.70 -11.03 37.02
N PRO A 216 32.90 -10.83 37.63
CA PRO A 216 33.16 -11.22 39.00
C PRO A 216 32.27 -10.48 40.01
N VAL A 217 31.69 -11.21 40.95
CA VAL A 217 30.91 -10.61 42.02
C VAL A 217 31.83 -9.92 43.01
N LYS A 218 31.66 -8.61 43.19
CA LYS A 218 32.39 -7.78 44.12
C LYS A 218 31.77 -7.85 45.53
N SER A 219 30.43 -7.77 45.57
CA SER A 219 29.67 -7.85 46.80
C SER A 219 28.23 -8.32 46.54
N SER A 220 27.65 -9.05 47.45
CA SER A 220 26.25 -9.51 47.36
C SER A 220 25.67 -9.70 48.76
N ASN A 221 24.33 -9.60 48.84
CA ASN A 221 23.59 -9.98 50.04
C ASN A 221 23.55 -11.51 50.25
N ILE A 222 23.85 -12.27 49.25
CA ILE A 222 23.97 -13.72 49.29
C ILE A 222 25.47 -14.06 49.50
N LYS A 223 25.86 -14.48 50.70
CA LYS A 223 27.25 -14.73 51.04
C LYS A 223 27.95 -15.73 50.11
N GLU A 224 27.23 -16.72 49.65
CA GLU A 224 27.77 -17.76 48.80
C GLU A 224 28.16 -17.27 47.39
N LEU A 225 27.66 -16.07 47.03
CA LEU A 225 28.05 -15.40 45.76
C LEU A 225 29.39 -14.65 45.87
N GLU A 226 29.91 -14.44 47.03
CA GLU A 226 31.25 -13.83 47.18
C GLU A 226 32.32 -14.70 46.52
N GLY A 227 33.05 -14.08 45.59
CA GLY A 227 34.07 -14.79 44.79
C GLY A 227 33.49 -15.66 43.66
N SER A 228 32.19 -15.57 43.38
CA SER A 228 31.54 -16.13 42.18
C SER A 228 31.55 -15.16 40.99
N GLU A 229 31.09 -15.62 39.84
CA GLU A 229 30.98 -14.83 38.63
C GLU A 229 29.57 -14.94 38.03
N ILE A 230 29.04 -13.81 37.63
CA ILE A 230 27.79 -13.74 36.86
C ILE A 230 28.11 -14.00 35.38
N ILE A 231 27.41 -14.92 34.74
CA ILE A 231 27.61 -15.24 33.33
C ILE A 231 26.55 -14.58 32.51
N ILE A 232 26.97 -13.87 31.45
CA ILE A 232 26.08 -13.29 30.43
C ILE A 232 26.41 -13.91 29.06
N TRP A 233 25.42 -13.81 28.17
CA TRP A 233 25.58 -14.14 26.77
C TRP A 233 25.20 -12.93 25.91
N THR A 234 25.96 -12.70 24.85
CA THR A 234 25.64 -11.58 23.90
C THR A 234 26.02 -11.94 22.47
N THR A 235 25.27 -11.39 21.51
CA THR A 235 25.60 -11.43 20.07
C THR A 235 26.40 -10.20 19.60
N THR A 236 26.71 -9.29 20.50
CA THR A 236 27.43 -8.03 20.22
C THR A 236 28.62 -7.86 21.15
N PRO A 237 29.68 -8.65 21.01
CA PRO A 237 30.88 -8.56 21.89
C PRO A 237 31.45 -7.16 21.99
N TRP A 238 31.35 -6.39 20.91
CA TRP A 238 31.84 -5.01 20.84
C TRP A 238 31.12 -4.06 21.83
N THR A 239 29.97 -4.44 22.41
CA THR A 239 29.28 -3.60 23.43
C THR A 239 29.81 -3.83 24.85
N ILE A 240 30.55 -4.92 25.11
CA ILE A 240 31.11 -5.22 26.45
C ILE A 240 31.94 -4.08 27.02
N PRO A 241 32.84 -3.41 26.26
CA PRO A 241 33.60 -2.27 26.79
C PRO A 241 32.75 -1.08 27.21
N ALA A 242 31.48 -1.01 26.77
CA ALA A 242 30.53 0.03 27.14
C ALA A 242 29.53 -0.40 28.22
N ASN A 243 29.71 -1.59 28.83
CA ASN A 243 28.83 -2.08 29.88
C ASN A 243 28.80 -1.17 31.11
N LYS A 244 27.63 -0.99 31.73
CA LYS A 244 27.42 -0.19 32.96
C LYS A 244 26.54 -0.87 34.00
N ALA A 245 25.84 -1.95 33.65
CA ALA A 245 24.99 -2.72 34.56
C ALA A 245 24.78 -4.14 34.03
N LEU A 246 24.25 -5.00 34.88
CA LEU A 246 23.69 -6.31 34.51
C LEU A 246 22.21 -6.32 34.87
N ALA A 247 21.36 -6.83 33.99
CA ALA A 247 19.93 -6.97 34.24
C ALA A 247 19.56 -8.40 34.63
N TYR A 248 18.70 -8.54 35.63
CA TYR A 248 18.11 -9.83 36.07
C TYR A 248 16.60 -9.70 36.22
N ASN A 249 15.89 -10.81 36.29
CA ASN A 249 14.45 -10.81 36.51
C ASN A 249 14.14 -11.41 37.88
N GLU A 250 13.46 -10.66 38.75
CA GLU A 250 13.12 -11.07 40.13
C GLU A 250 12.26 -12.33 40.22
N ALA A 251 11.47 -12.62 39.19
CA ALA A 251 10.58 -13.78 39.12
C ALA A 251 11.26 -15.09 38.75
N LEU A 252 12.49 -15.03 38.19
CA LEU A 252 13.23 -16.22 37.77
C LEU A 252 13.96 -16.89 38.93
N ASP A 253 14.22 -18.18 38.76
CA ASP A 253 15.10 -18.97 39.61
C ASP A 253 16.52 -19.00 39.04
N TYR A 254 17.51 -18.83 39.91
CA TYR A 254 18.94 -18.83 39.57
C TYR A 254 19.66 -19.90 40.37
N VAL A 255 20.73 -20.38 39.79
CA VAL A 255 21.57 -21.42 40.39
C VAL A 255 23.04 -20.99 40.39
N LEU A 256 23.68 -21.22 41.54
CA LEU A 256 25.11 -21.13 41.70
C LEU A 256 25.70 -22.54 41.54
N ILE A 257 26.60 -22.72 40.60
CA ILE A 257 27.32 -23.97 40.36
C ILE A 257 28.82 -23.77 40.50
N GLU A 258 29.54 -24.82 40.90
CA GLU A 258 31.00 -24.88 40.90
C GLU A 258 31.47 -25.79 39.78
N LEU A 259 32.41 -25.31 38.95
CA LEU A 259 32.93 -26.05 37.84
C LEU A 259 34.07 -26.97 38.28
N ASN A 260 33.96 -28.27 37.98
CA ASN A 260 34.95 -29.29 38.37
C ASN A 260 35.88 -29.68 37.25
N ASP A 261 35.65 -29.16 36.03
CA ASP A 261 36.45 -29.46 34.85
C ASP A 261 37.92 -29.06 35.01
N ASP A 262 38.80 -29.81 34.43
CA ASP A 262 40.21 -29.46 34.34
C ASP A 262 40.40 -28.32 33.33
N GLY A 263 41.19 -27.31 33.75
CA GLY A 263 41.49 -26.14 32.90
C GLY A 263 41.37 -24.80 33.64
N ASP A 264 41.34 -23.72 32.87
CA ASP A 264 41.33 -22.35 33.40
C ASP A 264 40.11 -22.00 34.24
N PHE A 265 39.04 -22.79 34.18
CA PHE A 265 37.78 -22.57 34.87
C PHE A 265 37.57 -23.49 36.10
N LYS A 266 38.55 -24.33 36.43
CA LYS A 266 38.46 -25.26 37.55
C LYS A 266 38.24 -24.54 38.88
N ASN A 267 37.28 -25.01 39.68
CA ASN A 267 36.84 -24.45 40.99
C ASN A 267 36.24 -23.05 40.90
N ARG A 268 35.91 -22.56 39.69
CA ARG A 268 35.16 -21.31 39.55
C ARG A 268 33.69 -21.54 39.86
N LYS A 269 33.09 -20.56 40.48
CA LYS A 269 31.66 -20.56 40.79
C LYS A 269 30.95 -19.59 39.84
N ILE A 270 29.91 -20.07 39.19
CA ILE A 270 29.17 -19.26 38.19
C ILE A 270 27.67 -19.25 38.53
N VAL A 271 27.04 -18.16 38.18
CA VAL A 271 25.60 -17.93 38.36
C VAL A 271 24.93 -17.79 37.00
N ILE A 272 23.83 -18.54 36.81
CA ILE A 272 22.96 -18.52 35.65
C ILE A 272 21.53 -18.82 36.05
N ALA A 273 20.54 -18.53 35.19
CA ALA A 273 19.17 -18.95 35.44
C ALA A 273 19.03 -20.46 35.39
N GLU A 274 18.29 -21.03 36.34
CA GLU A 274 18.12 -22.50 36.45
C GLU A 274 17.55 -23.11 35.18
N ALA A 275 16.56 -22.47 34.57
CA ALA A 275 15.92 -22.93 33.34
C ALA A 275 16.89 -23.02 32.14
N LEU A 276 18.01 -22.30 32.16
CA LEU A 276 19.01 -22.25 31.09
C LEU A 276 20.29 -23.05 31.43
N LEU A 277 20.34 -23.72 32.58
CA LEU A 277 21.54 -24.45 33.03
C LEU A 277 22.01 -25.45 32.00
N GLU A 278 21.13 -26.33 31.52
CA GLU A 278 21.51 -27.40 30.58
C GLU A 278 22.06 -26.84 29.25
N SER A 279 21.46 -25.77 28.71
CA SER A 279 21.89 -25.13 27.47
C SER A 279 23.24 -24.45 27.65
N VAL A 280 23.46 -23.72 28.74
CA VAL A 280 24.73 -23.06 29.02
C VAL A 280 25.87 -24.08 29.23
N ILE A 281 25.60 -25.15 29.98
CA ILE A 281 26.58 -26.25 30.20
C ILE A 281 26.99 -26.84 28.84
N LYS A 282 26.05 -27.12 27.96
CA LYS A 282 26.31 -27.66 26.62
C LYS A 282 27.11 -26.67 25.76
N ASP A 283 26.66 -25.42 25.66
CA ASP A 283 27.25 -24.40 24.80
C ASP A 283 28.67 -24.01 25.27
N CYS A 284 28.89 -23.99 26.56
CA CYS A 284 30.23 -23.75 27.15
C CYS A 284 31.09 -25.03 27.26
N SER A 285 30.59 -26.18 26.79
CA SER A 285 31.31 -27.48 26.84
C SER A 285 31.79 -27.89 28.24
N ILE A 286 31.01 -27.53 29.27
CA ILE A 286 31.28 -27.90 30.66
C ILE A 286 30.93 -29.39 30.87
N LYS A 287 31.86 -30.17 31.37
CA LYS A 287 31.72 -31.65 31.51
C LYS A 287 31.27 -32.07 32.89
N ASP A 288 31.72 -31.37 33.94
CA ASP A 288 31.38 -31.69 35.33
C ASP A 288 31.21 -30.41 36.13
N PHE A 289 30.17 -30.39 36.96
CA PHE A 289 29.89 -29.30 37.84
C PHE A 289 29.16 -29.80 39.08
N LYS A 290 29.19 -28.99 40.15
CA LYS A 290 28.45 -29.25 41.39
C LYS A 290 27.48 -28.07 41.64
N GLU A 291 26.20 -28.34 41.80
CA GLU A 291 25.24 -27.35 42.26
C GLU A 291 25.51 -27.00 43.71
N ILE A 292 25.65 -25.70 43.98
CA ILE A 292 25.94 -25.19 45.30
C ILE A 292 24.68 -24.65 45.98
N LYS A 293 23.90 -23.79 45.23
CA LYS A 293 22.72 -23.15 45.79
C LYS A 293 21.77 -22.71 44.71
N LYS A 294 20.47 -22.86 44.98
CA LYS A 294 19.38 -22.23 44.23
C LYS A 294 18.82 -21.06 45.02
N PHE A 295 18.41 -20.01 44.31
CA PHE A 295 17.82 -18.82 44.92
C PHE A 295 16.92 -18.08 43.90
N LYS A 296 16.06 -17.21 44.44
CA LYS A 296 15.17 -16.40 43.59
C LYS A 296 15.88 -15.16 43.04
N GLY A 297 15.49 -14.68 41.87
CA GLY A 297 16.05 -13.47 41.27
C GLY A 297 15.96 -12.27 42.21
N LYS A 298 14.86 -12.12 42.96
CA LYS A 298 14.70 -11.03 43.95
C LYS A 298 15.85 -10.96 45.00
N ASP A 299 16.52 -12.08 45.26
CA ASP A 299 17.61 -12.13 46.26
C ASP A 299 18.92 -11.52 45.68
N LEU A 300 19.02 -11.30 44.38
CA LEU A 300 20.14 -10.63 43.69
C LEU A 300 20.19 -9.11 43.89
N ILE A 301 19.15 -8.55 44.52
CA ILE A 301 19.08 -7.10 44.84
C ILE A 301 20.33 -6.64 45.60
N GLY A 302 20.93 -5.53 45.14
CA GLY A 302 22.13 -4.98 45.78
C GLY A 302 23.43 -5.71 45.45
N THR A 303 23.39 -6.73 44.59
CA THR A 303 24.63 -7.38 44.10
C THR A 303 25.39 -6.43 43.15
N ILE A 304 26.69 -6.31 43.35
CA ILE A 304 27.61 -5.50 42.58
C ILE A 304 28.67 -6.41 42.00
N CYS A 305 28.97 -6.23 40.72
CA CYS A 305 30.03 -6.96 40.02
C CYS A 305 31.18 -6.03 39.59
N ASN A 306 32.34 -6.60 39.31
CA ASN A 306 33.42 -5.95 38.57
C ASN A 306 33.26 -6.15 37.04
N HIS A 307 33.66 -5.15 36.31
CA HIS A 307 33.75 -5.24 34.86
C HIS A 307 34.78 -6.35 34.46
N PRO A 308 34.60 -7.10 33.35
CA PRO A 308 35.58 -8.11 32.88
C PRO A 308 37.01 -7.56 32.69
N PHE A 309 37.11 -6.27 32.38
CA PHE A 309 38.38 -5.55 32.19
C PHE A 309 38.76 -4.66 33.41
N PHE A 310 38.33 -5.03 34.62
CA PHE A 310 38.52 -4.24 35.85
C PHE A 310 39.99 -3.83 36.01
N ASP A 311 40.92 -4.76 35.93
CA ASP A 311 42.37 -4.52 36.13
C ASP A 311 43.02 -3.74 34.92
N LEU A 312 42.26 -3.42 33.91
CA LEU A 312 42.71 -2.75 32.68
C LEU A 312 42.12 -1.33 32.53
N GLY A 313 41.72 -0.68 33.64
CA GLY A 313 41.24 0.68 33.65
C GLY A 313 39.68 0.79 33.69
N TYR A 314 38.98 -0.33 33.95
CA TYR A 314 37.51 -0.36 34.12
C TYR A 314 37.13 -0.50 35.61
N GLU A 315 37.80 0.24 36.44
CA GLU A 315 37.67 0.17 37.91
C GLU A 315 36.43 0.90 38.42
N PHE A 316 35.24 0.47 37.98
CA PHE A 316 33.95 0.99 38.44
C PHE A 316 32.98 -0.14 38.70
N ASP A 317 32.00 0.13 39.57
CA ASP A 317 30.99 -0.85 39.96
C ASP A 317 29.99 -1.12 38.87
N ILE A 318 29.63 -2.41 38.66
CA ILE A 318 28.59 -2.90 37.76
C ILE A 318 27.44 -3.41 38.64
N PRO A 319 26.39 -2.60 38.87
CA PRO A 319 25.24 -3.05 39.65
C PRO A 319 24.37 -4.03 38.89
N MET A 320 23.78 -4.98 39.61
CA MET A 320 22.70 -5.83 39.08
C MET A 320 21.37 -5.13 39.31
N LEU A 321 20.58 -4.97 38.25
CA LEU A 321 19.31 -4.22 38.23
C LEU A 321 18.15 -5.13 37.81
N GLU A 322 17.01 -4.96 38.47
CA GLU A 322 15.79 -5.71 38.11
C GLU A 322 15.22 -5.21 36.80
N ALA A 323 14.89 -6.17 35.88
CA ALA A 323 14.32 -5.86 34.59
C ALA A 323 13.40 -6.97 34.08
N ARG A 324 12.15 -6.63 33.78
CA ARG A 324 11.16 -7.60 33.28
C ARG A 324 11.42 -8.12 31.87
N PHE A 325 12.23 -7.43 31.07
CA PHE A 325 12.60 -7.88 29.72
C PHE A 325 13.59 -9.06 29.71
N VAL A 326 14.18 -9.40 30.85
CA VAL A 326 15.02 -10.58 30.97
C VAL A 326 14.16 -11.85 30.95
N THR A 327 14.41 -12.73 29.97
CA THR A 327 13.66 -13.97 29.76
C THR A 327 14.58 -15.20 29.81
N THR A 328 13.99 -16.39 29.73
CA THR A 328 14.69 -17.68 29.68
C THR A 328 14.58 -18.35 28.29
N GLU A 329 14.34 -17.58 27.23
CA GLU A 329 14.24 -18.13 25.88
C GLU A 329 15.62 -18.50 25.31
N GLN A 330 16.63 -17.70 25.65
CA GLN A 330 18.04 -17.94 25.27
C GLN A 330 19.02 -17.24 26.22
N GLY A 331 20.31 -17.56 26.09
CA GLY A 331 21.39 -16.93 26.88
C GLY A 331 21.54 -17.52 28.26
N THR A 332 21.65 -16.70 29.29
CA THR A 332 21.94 -17.11 30.68
C THR A 332 20.87 -16.68 31.69
N GLY A 333 19.81 -15.97 31.25
CA GLY A 333 18.83 -15.33 32.13
C GLY A 333 19.38 -14.11 32.89
N ILE A 334 20.56 -13.63 32.47
CA ILE A 334 21.15 -12.35 32.92
C ILE A 334 21.68 -11.65 31.67
N VAL A 335 21.34 -10.38 31.54
CA VAL A 335 21.66 -9.56 30.36
C VAL A 335 22.65 -8.46 30.72
N HIS A 336 23.70 -8.30 29.92
CA HIS A 336 24.59 -7.17 30.08
C HIS A 336 23.92 -5.90 29.51
N CYS A 337 24.04 -4.77 30.19
CA CYS A 337 23.44 -3.51 29.82
C CYS A 337 24.52 -2.49 29.44
N ALA A 338 24.44 -2.02 28.18
CA ALA A 338 25.25 -0.91 27.66
C ALA A 338 24.31 0.26 27.27
N PRO A 339 24.10 1.25 28.15
CA PRO A 339 23.07 2.30 27.96
C PRO A 339 23.27 3.14 26.72
N SER A 340 24.41 3.10 26.07
CA SER A 340 24.70 3.80 24.81
C SER A 340 24.33 2.98 23.57
N HIS A 341 23.96 1.70 23.72
CA HIS A 341 23.80 0.75 22.61
C HIS A 341 22.50 -0.06 22.61
N GLY A 342 21.54 0.27 23.50
CA GLY A 342 20.22 -0.34 23.52
C GLY A 342 19.20 0.59 24.18
N PRO A 343 17.97 0.70 23.63
CA PRO A 343 16.92 1.53 24.24
C PRO A 343 16.46 0.98 25.60
N ASP A 344 16.35 -0.34 25.76
CA ASP A 344 15.97 -0.96 27.04
C ASP A 344 17.07 -0.78 28.09
N ASP A 345 18.32 -0.97 27.70
CA ASP A 345 19.50 -0.73 28.55
C ASP A 345 19.56 0.73 28.98
N PHE A 346 19.29 1.65 28.04
CA PHE A 346 19.27 3.10 28.31
C PHE A 346 18.21 3.45 29.35
N ASN A 347 16.97 2.98 29.17
CA ASN A 347 15.86 3.27 30.05
C ASN A 347 16.09 2.66 31.46
N LEU A 348 16.55 1.42 31.52
CA LEU A 348 16.88 0.76 32.80
C LEU A 348 17.96 1.53 33.53
N CYS A 349 19.05 1.82 32.87
CA CYS A 349 20.19 2.54 33.45
C CYS A 349 19.79 3.97 33.91
N LEU A 350 19.03 4.69 33.08
CA LEU A 350 18.58 6.05 33.39
C LEU A 350 17.70 6.08 34.65
N ASN A 351 16.80 5.13 34.80
CA ASN A 351 15.93 5.01 35.99
C ASN A 351 16.72 4.78 37.28
N HIS A 352 17.95 4.26 37.19
CA HIS A 352 18.86 4.05 38.30
C HIS A 352 19.99 5.09 38.37
N GLY A 353 19.84 6.24 37.63
CA GLY A 353 20.79 7.34 37.67
C GLY A 353 22.10 7.10 36.91
N ILE A 354 22.19 6.00 36.13
CA ILE A 354 23.35 5.68 35.28
C ILE A 354 23.14 6.35 33.90
N LYS A 355 23.98 7.33 33.58
CA LYS A 355 23.88 8.08 32.33
C LYS A 355 24.63 7.40 31.19
N ALA A 356 24.04 7.41 30.00
CA ALA A 356 24.74 7.05 28.77
C ALA A 356 25.82 8.09 28.44
N ILE A 357 26.90 7.66 27.84
CA ILE A 357 28.00 8.51 27.35
C ILE A 357 28.26 8.18 25.87
N GLU A 358 28.91 9.08 25.14
CA GLU A 358 29.31 8.80 23.77
C GLU A 358 30.47 7.81 23.74
N THR A 359 30.20 6.57 23.37
CA THR A 359 31.16 5.46 23.31
C THR A 359 31.65 5.19 21.90
N VAL A 360 30.85 5.52 20.90
CA VAL A 360 31.11 5.33 19.47
C VAL A 360 30.86 6.64 18.74
N ASP A 361 31.76 7.05 17.87
CA ASP A 361 31.63 8.23 17.03
C ASP A 361 30.71 7.98 15.79
N GLY A 362 30.52 9.03 14.95
CA GLY A 362 29.70 8.92 13.74
C GLY A 362 30.24 7.95 12.69
N ASP A 363 31.54 7.68 12.69
CA ASP A 363 32.19 6.76 11.78
C ASP A 363 32.12 5.29 12.27
N GLY A 364 31.55 5.04 13.44
CA GLY A 364 31.51 3.72 14.05
C GLY A 364 32.80 3.32 14.78
N LYS A 365 33.60 4.30 15.21
CA LYS A 365 34.81 4.03 15.97
C LYS A 365 34.61 4.34 17.45
N TYR A 366 35.24 3.56 18.32
CA TYR A 366 35.24 3.86 19.73
C TYR A 366 35.90 5.21 20.00
N THR A 367 35.24 5.99 20.86
CA THR A 367 35.76 7.28 21.36
C THR A 367 36.79 7.05 22.49
N LYS A 368 37.44 8.11 22.93
CA LYS A 368 38.33 8.15 24.11
C LYS A 368 37.68 7.67 25.41
N ASN A 369 36.35 7.65 25.46
CA ASN A 369 35.56 7.19 26.62
C ASN A 369 35.57 5.65 26.74
N VAL A 370 36.05 4.91 25.74
CA VAL A 370 36.18 3.46 25.75
C VAL A 370 37.66 3.09 25.78
N HIS A 371 38.19 3.06 26.98
CA HIS A 371 39.57 2.77 27.23
C HIS A 371 40.01 1.45 26.58
N LEU A 372 41.26 1.29 26.18
CA LEU A 372 41.86 0.14 25.43
C LEU A 372 41.40 -0.03 23.98
N PHE A 373 40.19 0.44 23.61
CA PHE A 373 39.60 0.17 22.28
C PHE A 373 39.47 1.40 21.43
N GLU A 374 39.89 2.60 21.90
CA GLU A 374 39.79 3.88 21.19
C GLU A 374 40.29 3.74 19.73
N GLY A 375 39.52 4.32 18.80
CA GLY A 375 39.83 4.36 17.37
C GLY A 375 39.54 3.07 16.59
N ASN A 376 39.27 1.94 17.26
CA ASN A 376 38.89 0.71 16.57
C ASN A 376 37.41 0.82 16.07
N HIS A 377 37.19 0.38 14.86
CA HIS A 377 35.84 0.34 14.28
C HIS A 377 35.06 -0.85 14.85
N ILE A 378 33.82 -0.63 15.35
CA ILE A 378 33.00 -1.59 16.08
C ILE A 378 32.78 -2.91 15.34
N PHE A 379 32.54 -2.89 14.01
CA PHE A 379 32.39 -4.13 13.22
C PHE A 379 33.69 -4.92 13.03
N LYS A 380 34.83 -4.38 13.47
CA LYS A 380 36.13 -5.04 13.49
C LYS A 380 36.62 -5.32 14.91
N ALA A 381 35.87 -4.87 15.91
CA ALA A 381 36.26 -4.93 17.30
C ALA A 381 35.98 -6.29 17.96
N ASN A 382 35.02 -7.07 17.47
CA ASN A 382 34.66 -8.35 18.08
C ASN A 382 35.87 -9.26 18.32
N PRO A 383 36.73 -9.55 17.34
CA PRO A 383 37.91 -10.40 17.59
C PRO A 383 38.86 -9.82 18.65
N ILE A 384 39.00 -8.48 18.69
CA ILE A 384 39.89 -7.79 19.66
C ILE A 384 39.30 -7.92 21.05
N VAL A 385 38.02 -7.69 21.23
CA VAL A 385 37.33 -7.81 22.51
C VAL A 385 37.32 -9.26 23.01
N ILE A 386 37.05 -10.20 22.13
CA ILE A 386 37.06 -11.66 22.44
C ILE A 386 38.43 -12.09 22.92
N GLU A 387 39.52 -11.70 22.20
CA GLU A 387 40.88 -12.06 22.61
C GLU A 387 41.26 -11.42 23.97
N LYS A 388 40.82 -10.16 24.20
CA LYS A 388 41.09 -9.49 25.46
C LYS A 388 40.33 -10.15 26.62
N LEU A 389 39.09 -10.62 26.42
CA LEU A 389 38.32 -11.39 27.39
C LEU A 389 38.99 -12.73 27.72
N LYS A 390 39.57 -13.36 26.70
CA LYS A 390 40.34 -14.60 26.85
C LYS A 390 41.63 -14.39 27.66
N GLU A 391 42.41 -13.35 27.33
CA GLU A 391 43.59 -12.97 28.11
C GLU A 391 43.28 -12.75 29.60
N GLN A 392 42.10 -12.14 29.90
CA GLN A 392 41.65 -11.90 31.26
C GLN A 392 40.95 -13.13 31.89
N LYS A 393 40.91 -14.26 31.20
CA LYS A 393 40.21 -15.49 31.62
C LYS A 393 38.74 -15.24 31.95
N LYS A 394 38.07 -14.34 31.20
CA LYS A 394 36.65 -13.99 31.37
C LYS A 394 35.78 -14.58 30.26
N LEU A 395 36.32 -15.12 29.21
CA LEU A 395 35.58 -15.76 28.13
C LEU A 395 35.37 -17.26 28.46
N LEU A 396 34.12 -17.70 28.60
CA LEU A 396 33.78 -19.11 28.82
C LEU A 396 33.65 -19.88 27.48
N ALA A 397 32.93 -19.24 26.54
CA ALA A 397 32.75 -19.82 25.20
C ALA A 397 32.53 -18.72 24.18
N ASN A 398 32.80 -19.02 22.94
CA ASN A 398 32.44 -18.19 21.80
C ASN A 398 31.90 -19.05 20.66
N GLY A 399 31.03 -18.47 19.85
CA GLY A 399 30.38 -19.12 18.71
C GLY A 399 29.90 -18.12 17.70
N GLU A 400 29.01 -18.58 16.85
CA GLU A 400 28.40 -17.75 15.79
C GLU A 400 26.90 -18.03 15.74
N LEU A 401 26.10 -16.99 15.42
CA LEU A 401 24.65 -17.08 15.27
C LEU A 401 24.21 -16.33 14.02
N VAL A 402 23.37 -16.97 13.20
CA VAL A 402 22.65 -16.28 12.12
C VAL A 402 21.27 -15.89 12.63
N HIS A 403 20.98 -14.60 12.62
CA HIS A 403 19.71 -14.06 13.10
C HIS A 403 19.28 -12.84 12.31
N SER A 404 18.01 -12.46 12.46
CA SER A 404 17.46 -11.25 11.88
C SER A 404 18.10 -10.01 12.52
N TYR A 405 18.71 -9.13 11.70
CA TYR A 405 19.47 -7.97 12.15
C TYR A 405 19.07 -6.71 11.38
N PRO A 406 18.98 -5.53 12.01
CA PRO A 406 18.61 -4.30 11.33
C PRO A 406 19.69 -3.83 10.36
N HIS A 407 19.27 -3.51 9.13
CA HIS A 407 20.11 -2.98 8.06
C HIS A 407 19.50 -1.70 7.50
N SER A 408 20.33 -0.80 7.02
CA SER A 408 19.85 0.37 6.29
C SER A 408 19.12 -0.03 5.01
N TRP A 409 17.96 0.56 4.77
CA TRP A 409 17.19 0.32 3.56
C TRP A 409 17.92 0.73 2.26
N ARG A 410 18.93 1.63 2.36
CA ARG A 410 19.67 2.17 1.21
C ARG A 410 21.01 1.49 1.00
N SER A 411 21.93 1.60 1.94
CA SER A 411 23.26 0.99 1.83
C SER A 411 23.25 -0.51 2.02
N LYS A 412 22.18 -1.07 2.62
CA LYS A 412 22.10 -2.47 3.06
C LYS A 412 23.17 -2.84 4.11
N ALA A 413 23.80 -1.84 4.69
CA ALA A 413 24.77 -2.03 5.75
C ALA A 413 24.07 -2.29 7.10
N PRO A 414 24.67 -3.09 7.99
CA PRO A 414 24.15 -3.32 9.32
C PRO A 414 24.13 -2.01 10.14
N LEU A 415 23.09 -1.86 10.95
CA LEU A 415 22.90 -0.70 11.82
C LEU A 415 23.31 -1.04 13.25
N VAL A 416 23.57 0.00 14.02
CA VAL A 416 23.84 -0.12 15.46
C VAL A 416 23.02 0.91 16.23
N HIS A 417 22.72 0.64 17.48
CA HIS A 417 22.26 1.68 18.38
C HIS A 417 23.47 2.51 18.86
N ARG A 418 23.37 3.83 18.72
CA ARG A 418 24.41 4.79 19.13
C ARG A 418 23.79 5.93 19.92
N ALA A 419 24.22 6.14 21.15
CA ALA A 419 23.83 7.33 21.93
C ALA A 419 24.51 8.56 21.34
N THR A 420 23.71 9.53 20.91
CA THR A 420 24.14 10.78 20.30
C THR A 420 23.09 11.87 20.52
N PRO A 421 23.48 13.16 20.59
CA PRO A 421 22.50 14.23 20.65
C PRO A 421 21.64 14.25 19.39
N GLN A 422 20.31 14.18 19.57
CA GLN A 422 19.33 14.22 18.49
C GLN A 422 18.13 15.08 18.91
N TRP A 423 17.27 15.41 17.95
CA TRP A 423 16.04 16.13 18.17
C TRP A 423 14.85 15.18 18.10
N PHE A 424 13.98 15.27 19.09
CA PHE A 424 12.85 14.38 19.26
C PHE A 424 11.55 15.15 19.43
N ILE A 425 10.48 14.66 18.82
CA ILE A 425 9.12 15.04 19.19
C ILE A 425 8.63 14.03 20.22
N SER A 426 8.23 14.53 21.38
CA SER A 426 7.73 13.70 22.49
C SER A 426 6.35 13.12 22.17
N MET A 427 6.19 11.84 22.37
CA MET A 427 4.89 11.17 22.25
C MET A 427 3.98 11.42 23.44
N GLU A 428 4.56 11.75 24.62
CA GLU A 428 3.82 11.95 25.86
C GLU A 428 3.46 13.42 26.12
N SER A 429 4.33 14.35 25.67
CA SER A 429 4.05 15.79 25.84
C SER A 429 2.76 16.15 25.11
N HIS A 430 1.93 16.97 25.77
CA HIS A 430 0.62 17.40 25.26
C HIS A 430 -0.29 16.24 24.82
N LYS A 431 -0.03 15.02 25.35
CA LYS A 431 -0.81 13.80 25.09
C LYS A 431 -0.90 13.46 23.58
N LEU A 432 0.21 13.58 22.86
CA LEU A 432 0.23 13.33 21.41
C LEU A 432 -0.22 11.90 21.09
N ARG A 433 0.28 10.90 21.82
CA ARG A 433 -0.13 9.49 21.69
C ARG A 433 -1.64 9.31 21.87
N ASP A 434 -2.21 9.85 22.94
CA ASP A 434 -3.64 9.74 23.25
C ASP A 434 -4.50 10.40 22.16
N LYS A 435 -4.09 11.59 21.70
CA LYS A 435 -4.76 12.30 20.60
C LYS A 435 -4.76 11.48 19.31
N ALA A 436 -3.62 10.88 18.96
CA ALA A 436 -3.50 10.06 17.76
C ALA A 436 -4.36 8.80 17.84
N LEU A 437 -4.33 8.07 18.97
CA LEU A 437 -5.16 6.89 19.19
C LEU A 437 -6.66 7.22 19.11
N LYS A 438 -7.07 8.32 19.74
CA LYS A 438 -8.47 8.80 19.67
C LYS A 438 -8.89 9.17 18.26
N ALA A 439 -8.04 9.86 17.51
CA ALA A 439 -8.33 10.24 16.13
C ALA A 439 -8.56 9.03 15.20
N LEU A 440 -7.95 7.89 15.48
CA LEU A 440 -8.19 6.65 14.75
C LEU A 440 -9.57 6.04 15.00
N ASP A 441 -10.21 6.34 16.12
CA ASP A 441 -11.57 5.86 16.41
C ASP A 441 -12.59 6.51 15.48
N ASP A 442 -12.35 7.76 15.09
CA ASP A 442 -13.21 8.53 14.18
C ASP A 442 -12.84 8.30 12.69
N THR A 443 -11.83 7.47 12.40
CA THR A 443 -11.35 7.19 11.04
C THR A 443 -11.91 5.87 10.52
N THR A 444 -12.41 5.87 9.28
CA THR A 444 -12.85 4.66 8.59
C THR A 444 -11.69 3.97 7.88
N PHE A 445 -11.59 2.64 8.00
CA PHE A 445 -10.50 1.85 7.38
C PHE A 445 -11.01 0.84 6.37
N TYR A 446 -10.33 0.78 5.22
CA TYR A 446 -10.53 -0.21 4.16
C TYR A 446 -9.21 -0.94 3.85
N PRO A 447 -9.02 -2.22 4.24
CA PRO A 447 -9.89 -3.04 5.08
C PRO A 447 -9.82 -2.62 6.57
N SER A 448 -10.85 -2.97 7.34
CA SER A 448 -10.98 -2.58 8.77
C SER A 448 -9.80 -3.03 9.64
N LYS A 449 -9.15 -4.16 9.32
CA LYS A 449 -7.94 -4.67 10.01
C LYS A 449 -6.76 -3.68 10.05
N GLY A 450 -6.72 -2.73 9.12
CA GLY A 450 -5.70 -1.67 9.10
C GLY A 450 -5.70 -0.79 10.36
N LYS A 451 -6.86 -0.59 10.98
CA LYS A 451 -7.02 0.21 12.20
C LYS A 451 -6.21 -0.36 13.37
N GLU A 452 -6.39 -1.65 13.66
CA GLU A 452 -5.71 -2.31 14.78
C GLU A 452 -4.18 -2.31 14.58
N ARG A 453 -3.74 -2.50 13.33
CA ARG A 453 -2.32 -2.44 12.99
C ARG A 453 -1.71 -1.07 13.29
N LEU A 454 -2.37 0.02 12.88
CA LEU A 454 -1.87 1.37 13.10
C LEU A 454 -1.93 1.75 14.59
N LYS A 455 -3.00 1.37 15.30
CA LYS A 455 -3.11 1.55 16.75
C LYS A 455 -1.95 0.90 17.50
N ALA A 456 -1.69 -0.38 17.27
CA ALA A 456 -0.60 -1.10 17.94
C ALA A 456 0.78 -0.44 17.69
N MET A 457 1.00 0.11 16.50
CA MET A 457 2.24 0.83 16.20
C MET A 457 2.37 2.15 16.97
N ILE A 458 1.26 2.87 17.19
CA ILE A 458 1.26 4.14 17.94
C ILE A 458 1.37 3.89 19.44
N GLU A 459 0.71 2.85 19.96
CA GLU A 459 0.75 2.48 21.38
C GLU A 459 2.17 2.25 21.88
N THR A 460 3.01 1.62 21.08
CA THR A 460 4.39 1.26 21.44
C THR A 460 5.45 2.20 20.88
N ARG A 461 5.04 3.24 20.12
CA ARG A 461 6.00 4.13 19.45
C ARG A 461 6.85 4.90 20.47
N PRO A 462 8.19 4.88 20.37
CA PRO A 462 9.06 5.78 21.11
C PRO A 462 8.93 7.22 20.60
N ASP A 463 9.54 8.18 21.32
CA ASP A 463 9.66 9.56 20.83
C ASP A 463 10.25 9.60 19.42
N TRP A 464 9.71 10.48 18.60
CA TRP A 464 10.04 10.56 17.19
C TRP A 464 11.34 11.34 16.94
N CYS A 465 12.41 10.66 16.56
CA CYS A 465 13.68 11.30 16.19
C CYS A 465 13.55 11.98 14.83
N VAL A 466 13.53 13.31 14.81
CA VAL A 466 13.30 14.14 13.60
C VAL A 466 14.55 14.78 13.01
N SER A 467 15.74 14.55 13.57
CA SER A 467 16.99 15.08 13.05
C SER A 467 17.77 14.07 12.22
N ARG A 468 18.39 14.54 11.14
CA ARG A 468 19.27 13.75 10.28
C ARG A 468 20.55 14.51 9.99
N GLN A 469 21.70 13.83 10.08
CA GLN A 469 23.02 14.38 9.79
C GLN A 469 23.32 14.31 8.29
N ARG A 470 22.43 14.93 7.51
CA ARG A 470 22.46 15.00 6.05
C ARG A 470 22.33 16.45 5.59
N VAL A 471 22.51 16.70 4.30
CA VAL A 471 22.48 18.07 3.76
C VAL A 471 21.33 18.34 2.78
N TRP A 472 20.72 17.31 2.21
CA TRP A 472 19.60 17.45 1.28
C TRP A 472 18.25 17.20 1.98
N GLY A 473 17.61 18.27 2.41
CA GLY A 473 16.34 18.32 3.11
C GLY A 473 16.11 19.71 3.69
N VAL A 474 14.99 19.87 4.39
CA VAL A 474 14.66 21.10 5.11
C VAL A 474 15.56 21.19 6.35
N PRO A 475 16.40 22.22 6.50
CA PRO A 475 17.24 22.38 7.69
C PRO A 475 16.40 22.53 8.95
N LEU A 476 16.86 21.99 10.07
CA LEU A 476 16.31 22.27 11.40
C LEU A 476 16.53 23.75 11.75
N PRO A 477 15.46 24.58 11.76
CA PRO A 477 15.59 26.03 11.88
C PRO A 477 15.79 26.46 13.34
N ILE A 478 16.78 25.90 14.03
CA ILE A 478 16.96 26.04 15.46
C ILE A 478 18.31 26.72 15.77
N PHE A 479 18.27 27.62 16.70
CA PHE A 479 19.41 28.27 17.28
C PHE A 479 19.61 27.85 18.74
N ILE A 480 20.86 27.62 19.14
CA ILE A 480 21.24 27.28 20.52
C ILE A 480 22.18 28.34 21.04
N ASN A 481 21.91 28.90 22.22
CA ASN A 481 22.80 29.83 22.88
C ASN A 481 24.14 29.16 23.22
N LYS A 482 25.24 29.72 22.77
CA LYS A 482 26.60 29.15 22.94
C LYS A 482 27.02 29.03 24.38
N LYS A 483 26.56 29.94 25.26
CA LYS A 483 26.94 30.01 26.67
C LYS A 483 26.02 29.22 27.57
N THR A 484 24.69 29.43 27.46
CA THR A 484 23.69 28.76 28.34
C THR A 484 23.30 27.39 27.83
N LYS A 485 23.58 27.07 26.56
CA LYS A 485 23.13 25.87 25.86
C LYS A 485 21.60 25.77 25.73
N GLU A 486 20.90 26.85 26.01
CA GLU A 486 19.43 26.89 25.88
C GLU A 486 19.02 27.04 24.41
N ILE A 487 17.89 26.44 24.08
CA ILE A 487 17.25 26.50 22.76
C ILE A 487 16.54 27.85 22.65
N LEU A 488 16.75 28.57 21.54
CA LEU A 488 16.02 29.79 21.23
C LEU A 488 14.59 29.42 20.78
N VAL A 489 13.60 29.78 21.58
CA VAL A 489 12.18 29.66 21.27
C VAL A 489 11.59 31.05 21.08
N ASP A 490 11.40 31.47 19.85
CA ASP A 490 10.89 32.81 19.51
C ASP A 490 10.09 32.75 18.22
N ASP A 491 8.80 33.08 18.30
CA ASP A 491 7.88 33.06 17.16
C ASP A 491 8.26 33.99 16.02
N GLU A 492 8.84 35.17 16.35
CA GLU A 492 9.25 36.14 15.32
C GLU A 492 10.46 35.62 14.53
N VAL A 493 11.41 34.95 15.20
CA VAL A 493 12.56 34.30 14.54
C VAL A 493 12.07 33.15 13.66
N ASN A 494 11.20 32.30 14.17
CA ASN A 494 10.65 31.18 13.40
C ASN A 494 9.85 31.65 12.17
N LEU A 495 9.05 32.70 12.33
CA LEU A 495 8.29 33.29 11.21
C LEU A 495 9.23 33.94 10.19
N ASN A 496 10.29 34.65 10.66
CA ASN A 496 11.29 35.24 9.76
C ASN A 496 12.01 34.19 8.92
N ILE A 497 12.42 33.08 9.53
CA ILE A 497 13.06 31.97 8.83
C ILE A 497 12.09 31.40 7.76
N ALA A 498 10.86 31.12 8.13
CA ALA A 498 9.84 30.57 7.20
C ALA A 498 9.58 31.54 6.04
N ASN A 499 9.48 32.86 6.28
CA ASN A 499 9.25 33.86 5.25
C ASN A 499 10.43 33.99 4.28
N ILE A 500 11.67 33.81 4.78
CA ILE A 500 12.87 33.76 3.93
C ILE A 500 12.83 32.52 3.05
N TYR A 501 12.53 31.34 3.61
CA TYR A 501 12.43 30.10 2.85
C TYR A 501 11.34 30.14 1.78
N GLU A 502 10.18 30.76 2.08
CA GLU A 502 9.08 30.91 1.11
C GLU A 502 9.46 31.70 -0.13
N LYS A 503 10.44 32.65 0.02
CA LYS A 503 10.89 33.49 -1.08
C LYS A 503 12.08 32.91 -1.84
N GLU A 504 13.02 32.27 -1.15
CA GLU A 504 14.34 31.95 -1.67
C GLU A 504 14.73 30.48 -1.54
N GLY A 505 13.89 29.68 -0.85
CA GLY A 505 14.18 28.29 -0.53
C GLY A 505 15.11 28.12 0.66
N SER A 506 15.21 26.90 1.15
CA SER A 506 15.99 26.56 2.36
C SER A 506 17.52 26.54 2.15
N ASP A 507 17.99 26.65 0.91
CA ASP A 507 19.44 26.65 0.59
C ASP A 507 20.16 27.82 1.27
N CYS A 508 19.48 28.97 1.46
CA CYS A 508 19.97 30.13 2.16
C CYS A 508 20.40 29.86 3.61
N TRP A 509 19.84 28.82 4.26
CA TRP A 509 20.28 28.41 5.60
C TRP A 509 21.75 28.06 5.66
N PHE A 510 22.29 27.45 4.62
CA PHE A 510 23.68 27.01 4.59
C PHE A 510 24.66 28.10 4.08
N SER A 511 24.18 29.06 3.30
CA SER A 511 25.01 30.11 2.69
C SER A 511 25.05 31.43 3.48
N ASP A 512 23.95 31.77 4.16
CA ASP A 512 23.75 33.09 4.68
C ASP A 512 24.24 33.27 6.12
N ASN A 513 24.53 34.54 6.46
CA ASN A 513 24.90 34.89 7.82
C ASN A 513 23.70 34.63 8.77
N PRO A 514 23.93 33.96 9.91
CA PRO A 514 22.90 33.68 10.92
C PRO A 514 22.11 34.92 11.37
N GLN A 515 22.71 36.11 11.34
CA GLN A 515 22.08 37.37 11.74
C GLN A 515 20.81 37.68 10.93
N ARG A 516 20.78 37.26 9.64
CA ARG A 516 19.62 37.46 8.77
C ARG A 516 18.36 36.78 9.30
N PHE A 517 18.55 35.60 9.89
CA PHE A 517 17.46 34.79 10.43
C PHE A 517 17.03 35.24 11.83
N LEU A 518 18.00 35.68 12.64
CA LEU A 518 17.80 36.13 14.02
C LEU A 518 17.13 37.52 14.12
N GLY A 519 17.16 38.31 13.04
CA GLY A 519 16.66 39.69 13.06
C GLY A 519 17.54 40.61 13.93
N GLU A 520 16.95 41.67 14.48
CA GLU A 520 17.67 42.67 15.28
C GLU A 520 17.71 42.33 16.77
N LYS A 521 16.84 41.45 17.24
CA LYS A 521 16.64 41.13 18.67
C LYS A 521 17.79 40.31 19.27
N TYR A 522 18.42 39.47 18.47
CA TYR A 522 19.47 38.55 18.90
C TYR A 522 20.75 38.75 18.08
N LYS A 523 21.90 38.49 18.72
CA LYS A 523 23.22 38.61 18.06
C LYS A 523 23.71 37.24 17.62
N SER A 524 24.08 37.07 16.37
CA SER A 524 24.59 35.81 15.82
C SER A 524 25.85 35.28 16.52
N GLU A 525 26.62 36.15 17.15
CA GLU A 525 27.79 35.75 17.95
C GLU A 525 27.43 34.88 19.16
N ASP A 526 26.25 35.12 19.76
CA ASP A 526 25.78 34.40 20.94
C ASP A 526 25.10 33.06 20.63
N TYR A 527 24.77 32.78 19.36
CA TYR A 527 24.02 31.63 18.96
C TYR A 527 24.74 30.73 17.98
N GLU A 528 24.53 29.42 18.09
CA GLU A 528 24.94 28.40 17.16
C GLU A 528 23.73 27.98 16.31
N LYS A 529 23.88 27.98 15.00
CA LYS A 529 22.90 27.52 14.00
C LYS A 529 23.12 26.05 13.76
N LEU A 530 22.04 25.24 13.79
CA LEU A 530 22.13 23.82 13.50
C LEU A 530 22.39 23.54 12.02
N SER A 531 23.06 22.42 11.74
CA SER A 531 23.35 21.95 10.38
C SER A 531 22.54 20.72 9.98
N ASP A 532 21.89 20.06 10.94
CA ASP A 532 21.06 18.89 10.68
C ASP A 532 19.81 19.28 9.87
N ILE A 533 19.27 18.32 9.14
CA ILE A 533 18.01 18.48 8.42
C ILE A 533 16.86 17.73 9.13
N VAL A 534 15.66 18.12 8.83
CA VAL A 534 14.44 17.44 9.26
C VAL A 534 14.34 16.08 8.57
N GLU A 535 13.80 15.10 9.24
CA GLU A 535 13.51 13.80 8.67
C GLU A 535 12.45 13.88 7.56
N VAL A 536 12.66 13.17 6.47
CA VAL A 536 11.80 13.23 5.28
C VAL A 536 10.33 12.80 5.55
N TRP A 537 10.08 11.95 6.55
CA TRP A 537 8.72 11.58 6.94
C TRP A 537 7.97 12.74 7.61
N PHE A 538 8.69 13.71 8.19
CA PHE A 538 8.10 14.96 8.64
C PHE A 538 7.74 15.87 7.44
N ASP A 539 8.58 15.91 6.41
CA ASP A 539 8.29 16.69 5.21
C ASP A 539 6.99 16.20 4.54
N SER A 540 6.89 14.90 4.27
CA SER A 540 5.69 14.30 3.67
C SER A 540 4.50 14.26 4.62
N GLY A 541 4.73 14.13 5.93
CA GLY A 541 3.71 14.23 6.96
C GLY A 541 3.00 15.58 6.97
N SER A 542 3.76 16.66 6.71
CA SER A 542 3.25 18.05 6.68
C SER A 542 2.37 18.39 5.46
N THR A 543 2.23 17.48 4.48
CA THR A 543 1.46 17.75 3.25
C THR A 543 0.02 18.19 3.50
N HIS A 544 -0.61 17.74 4.57
CA HIS A 544 -1.93 18.20 4.95
C HIS A 544 -1.99 19.72 5.16
N SER A 545 -0.90 20.36 5.57
CA SER A 545 -0.85 21.79 5.85
C SER A 545 -0.58 22.61 4.60
N PHE A 546 0.39 22.23 3.76
CA PHE A 546 0.74 23.03 2.58
C PHE A 546 -0.02 22.63 1.30
N VAL A 547 -0.76 21.53 1.33
CA VAL A 547 -1.61 21.10 0.21
C VAL A 547 -3.09 21.27 0.56
N LEU A 548 -3.60 20.49 1.54
CA LEU A 548 -5.03 20.43 1.82
C LEU A 548 -5.59 21.73 2.39
N GLU A 549 -4.88 22.37 3.31
CA GLU A 549 -5.34 23.62 3.95
C GLU A 549 -5.09 24.85 3.09
N LYS A 550 -3.97 24.91 2.34
CA LYS A 550 -3.62 26.09 1.54
C LYS A 550 -4.37 26.20 0.22
N ARG A 551 -4.73 25.09 -0.40
CA ARG A 551 -5.41 25.12 -1.70
C ARG A 551 -6.92 25.31 -1.53
N GLU A 552 -7.47 26.37 -2.09
CA GLU A 552 -8.90 26.69 -2.05
C GLU A 552 -9.79 25.63 -2.75
N ASP A 553 -9.23 24.92 -3.75
CA ASP A 553 -9.92 23.88 -4.48
C ASP A 553 -10.02 22.57 -3.68
N LEU A 554 -9.20 22.37 -2.64
CA LEU A 554 -9.22 21.19 -1.79
C LEU A 554 -10.07 21.39 -0.52
N LYS A 555 -10.05 20.40 0.35
CA LYS A 555 -10.60 20.46 1.71
C LYS A 555 -9.64 19.79 2.70
N TRP A 556 -9.65 20.22 3.95
CA TRP A 556 -9.05 19.55 5.08
C TRP A 556 -10.12 19.21 6.14
N PRO A 557 -10.14 17.99 6.69
CA PRO A 557 -9.32 16.83 6.31
C PRO A 557 -9.65 16.29 4.92
N ALA A 558 -8.72 15.49 4.35
CA ALA A 558 -8.99 14.76 3.11
C ALA A 558 -10.10 13.73 3.29
N SER A 559 -10.86 13.44 2.24
CA SER A 559 -11.86 12.36 2.28
C SER A 559 -11.18 11.00 2.44
N MET A 560 -10.03 10.81 1.78
CA MET A 560 -9.31 9.54 1.81
C MET A 560 -7.80 9.73 1.67
N TYR A 561 -7.04 8.94 2.45
CA TYR A 561 -5.64 8.59 2.21
C TYR A 561 -5.58 7.16 1.68
N LEU A 562 -4.83 6.93 0.60
CA LEU A 562 -4.69 5.61 0.00
C LEU A 562 -3.24 5.30 -0.29
N GLU A 563 -2.68 4.27 0.34
CA GLU A 563 -1.31 3.79 0.09
C GLU A 563 -1.17 2.29 0.36
N GLY A 564 0.05 1.76 0.12
CA GLY A 564 0.41 0.41 0.51
C GLY A 564 0.36 0.18 2.02
N SER A 565 0.22 -1.07 2.43
CA SER A 565 0.14 -1.45 3.84
C SER A 565 1.41 -1.18 4.65
N ASP A 566 2.56 -0.95 3.99
CA ASP A 566 3.81 -0.47 4.60
C ASP A 566 3.67 0.95 5.17
N GLN A 567 2.77 1.76 4.62
CA GLN A 567 2.58 3.15 5.03
C GLN A 567 1.88 3.30 6.39
N HIS A 568 1.43 2.22 7.01
CA HIS A 568 1.07 2.24 8.43
C HIS A 568 2.27 2.59 9.33
N ARG A 569 3.49 2.27 8.92
CA ARG A 569 4.73 2.65 9.59
C ARG A 569 5.38 3.93 8.98
N GLY A 570 4.91 4.39 7.84
CA GLY A 570 5.40 5.55 7.10
C GLY A 570 4.41 6.73 7.14
N TRP A 571 3.90 7.12 5.98
CA TRP A 571 3.14 8.36 5.76
C TRP A 571 1.82 8.46 6.53
N PHE A 572 1.04 7.38 6.64
CA PHE A 572 -0.18 7.40 7.48
C PHE A 572 0.15 7.79 8.92
N HIS A 573 1.26 7.28 9.42
CA HIS A 573 1.69 7.48 10.79
C HIS A 573 2.23 8.91 11.02
N SER A 574 3.17 9.38 10.18
CA SER A 574 3.76 10.70 10.32
C SER A 574 2.73 11.80 10.14
N SER A 575 1.89 11.72 9.10
CA SER A 575 0.83 12.70 8.85
C SER A 575 -0.22 12.75 9.97
N LEU A 576 -0.58 11.58 10.54
CA LEU A 576 -1.46 11.52 11.70
C LEU A 576 -0.85 12.24 12.91
N LEU A 577 0.40 11.95 13.24
CA LEU A 577 1.07 12.53 14.42
C LEU A 577 1.22 14.05 14.29
N GLU A 578 1.59 14.54 13.11
CA GLU A 578 1.71 15.97 12.88
C GLU A 578 0.37 16.70 12.97
N SER A 579 -0.65 16.17 12.33
CA SER A 579 -1.99 16.76 12.38
C SER A 579 -2.59 16.69 13.79
N CYS A 580 -2.42 15.58 14.49
CA CYS A 580 -2.88 15.46 15.88
C CYS A 580 -2.10 16.37 16.84
N GLY A 581 -0.78 16.53 16.63
CA GLY A 581 0.05 17.42 17.41
C GLY A 581 -0.30 18.89 17.23
N THR A 582 -0.58 19.30 16.01
CA THR A 582 -0.76 20.72 15.64
C THR A 582 -2.23 21.15 15.51
N ARG A 583 -3.18 20.23 15.29
CA ARG A 583 -4.62 20.51 15.06
C ARG A 583 -5.55 19.64 15.93
N GLY A 584 -5.03 18.65 16.63
CA GLY A 584 -5.80 17.80 17.55
C GLY A 584 -6.70 16.75 16.87
N ARG A 585 -6.56 16.50 15.55
CA ARG A 585 -7.33 15.50 14.78
C ARG A 585 -6.53 14.91 13.64
N ALA A 586 -7.03 13.78 13.09
CA ALA A 586 -6.46 13.18 11.89
C ALA A 586 -6.62 14.08 10.65
N PRO A 587 -5.67 14.06 9.70
CA PRO A 587 -5.74 14.82 8.45
C PRO A 587 -6.63 14.17 7.38
N PHE A 588 -7.25 13.05 7.70
CA PHE A 588 -8.08 12.24 6.81
C PHE A 588 -9.35 11.77 7.51
N GLU A 589 -10.40 11.51 6.72
CA GLU A 589 -11.66 10.90 7.16
C GLU A 589 -11.61 9.36 7.03
N SER A 590 -10.88 8.86 6.03
CA SER A 590 -10.71 7.43 5.81
C SER A 590 -9.31 7.06 5.32
N ILE A 591 -8.92 5.82 5.59
CA ILE A 591 -7.70 5.19 5.06
C ILE A 591 -8.08 3.95 4.26
N LEU A 592 -7.58 3.86 3.02
CA LEU A 592 -7.58 2.64 2.25
C LEU A 592 -6.15 2.14 2.09
N SER A 593 -5.91 0.87 2.43
CA SER A 593 -4.58 0.28 2.28
C SER A 593 -4.61 -0.96 1.39
N HIS A 594 -3.61 -1.08 0.51
CA HIS A 594 -3.45 -2.24 -0.37
C HIS A 594 -2.22 -3.07 -0.01
N GLY A 595 -2.22 -4.34 -0.43
CA GLY A 595 -1.09 -5.26 -0.28
C GLY A 595 0.06 -4.95 -1.24
N PHE A 596 1.10 -5.79 -1.21
CA PHE A 596 2.25 -5.69 -2.10
C PHE A 596 1.98 -6.40 -3.44
N VAL A 597 2.75 -6.04 -4.45
CA VAL A 597 2.79 -6.78 -5.71
C VAL A 597 3.94 -7.79 -5.65
N VAL A 598 3.59 -9.05 -5.85
CA VAL A 598 4.50 -10.19 -5.85
C VAL A 598 4.50 -10.89 -7.21
N ASP A 599 5.50 -11.71 -7.50
CA ASP A 599 5.51 -12.49 -8.73
C ASP A 599 4.43 -13.58 -8.75
N GLY A 600 4.26 -14.30 -9.87
CA GLY A 600 3.25 -15.35 -10.00
C GLY A 600 3.37 -16.48 -8.99
N LYS A 601 4.54 -16.65 -8.35
CA LYS A 601 4.79 -17.65 -7.29
C LYS A 601 4.54 -17.10 -5.88
N GLY A 602 4.25 -15.80 -5.75
CA GLY A 602 4.04 -15.13 -4.46
C GLY A 602 5.34 -14.62 -3.81
N LEU A 603 6.43 -14.52 -4.56
CA LEU A 603 7.70 -14.03 -4.05
C LEU A 603 7.85 -12.53 -4.33
N LYS A 604 8.50 -11.81 -3.41
CA LYS A 604 8.86 -10.39 -3.60
C LYS A 604 9.70 -10.23 -4.87
N MET A 605 9.31 -9.30 -5.73
CA MET A 605 10.08 -9.01 -6.93
C MET A 605 11.37 -8.26 -6.59
N SER A 606 12.49 -8.76 -7.12
CA SER A 606 13.80 -8.10 -6.97
C SER A 606 14.68 -8.32 -8.20
N LYS A 607 15.57 -7.35 -8.48
CA LYS A 607 16.52 -7.48 -9.59
C LYS A 607 17.47 -8.67 -9.42
N SER A 608 17.83 -9.01 -8.18
CA SER A 608 18.71 -10.13 -7.86
C SER A 608 18.08 -11.49 -8.16
N LEU A 609 16.76 -11.61 -8.03
CA LEU A 609 16.01 -12.83 -8.38
C LEU A 609 15.61 -12.88 -9.86
N GLY A 610 15.80 -11.78 -10.62
CA GLY A 610 15.43 -11.72 -12.04
C GLY A 610 13.93 -11.85 -12.33
N ASN A 611 13.07 -11.66 -11.33
CA ASN A 611 11.61 -11.82 -11.40
C ASN A 611 10.86 -10.48 -11.50
N VAL A 612 11.54 -9.37 -11.78
CA VAL A 612 10.94 -8.04 -11.88
C VAL A 612 10.20 -7.91 -13.20
N ILE A 613 8.94 -7.52 -13.13
CA ILE A 613 8.12 -7.11 -14.28
C ILE A 613 7.95 -5.59 -14.20
N ALA A 614 8.37 -4.88 -15.25
CA ALA A 614 8.23 -3.43 -15.30
C ALA A 614 6.85 -3.04 -15.89
N PRO A 615 6.17 -2.01 -15.35
CA PRO A 615 4.92 -1.50 -15.91
C PRO A 615 5.04 -1.15 -17.39
N GLU A 616 6.15 -0.58 -17.80
CA GLU A 616 6.42 -0.19 -19.19
C GLU A 616 6.34 -1.37 -20.16
N ASP A 617 6.85 -2.55 -19.79
CA ASP A 617 6.81 -3.76 -20.61
C ASP A 617 5.38 -4.26 -20.80
N ILE A 618 4.57 -4.18 -19.72
CA ILE A 618 3.14 -4.51 -19.77
C ILE A 618 2.40 -3.54 -20.69
N LEU A 619 2.64 -2.25 -20.55
CA LEU A 619 2.00 -1.22 -21.37
C LEU A 619 2.33 -1.35 -22.85
N LYS A 620 3.55 -1.74 -23.21
CA LYS A 620 3.97 -2.01 -24.59
C LYS A 620 3.30 -3.25 -25.19
N LYS A 621 3.08 -4.29 -24.38
CA LYS A 621 2.51 -5.56 -24.87
C LYS A 621 0.99 -5.60 -24.79
N TYR A 622 0.41 -5.17 -23.69
CA TYR A 622 -1.01 -5.36 -23.37
C TYR A 622 -1.81 -4.04 -23.40
N GLY A 623 -1.19 -2.91 -23.05
CA GLY A 623 -1.87 -1.65 -22.82
C GLY A 623 -2.28 -1.44 -21.37
N ALA A 624 -2.73 -0.22 -21.08
CA ALA A 624 -3.11 0.20 -19.73
C ALA A 624 -4.45 -0.40 -19.29
N ASP A 625 -5.44 -0.50 -20.16
CA ASP A 625 -6.76 -1.05 -19.80
C ASP A 625 -6.67 -2.51 -19.29
N ILE A 626 -5.74 -3.32 -19.81
CA ILE A 626 -5.51 -4.69 -19.29
C ILE A 626 -4.91 -4.64 -17.88
N LEU A 627 -3.96 -3.75 -17.63
CA LEU A 627 -3.38 -3.55 -16.31
C LEU A 627 -4.42 -3.01 -15.32
N ARG A 628 -5.32 -2.15 -15.77
CA ARG A 628 -6.43 -1.63 -14.95
C ARG A 628 -7.45 -2.71 -14.62
N ILE A 629 -7.71 -3.65 -15.54
CA ILE A 629 -8.51 -4.86 -15.23
C ILE A 629 -7.84 -5.70 -14.15
N TRP A 630 -6.53 -5.95 -14.26
CA TRP A 630 -5.80 -6.71 -13.24
C TRP A 630 -5.96 -6.07 -11.85
N VAL A 631 -5.84 -4.75 -11.74
CA VAL A 631 -6.07 -4.02 -10.47
C VAL A 631 -7.51 -4.19 -9.98
N ALA A 632 -8.49 -3.90 -10.83
CA ALA A 632 -9.90 -3.94 -10.46
C ALA A 632 -10.42 -5.36 -10.15
N SER A 633 -9.88 -6.38 -10.81
CA SER A 633 -10.30 -7.77 -10.62
C SER A 633 -9.59 -8.50 -9.49
N SER A 634 -8.57 -7.89 -8.90
CA SER A 634 -7.80 -8.46 -7.79
C SER A 634 -8.36 -8.01 -6.43
N ASN A 635 -8.22 -8.85 -5.41
CA ASN A 635 -8.44 -8.43 -4.04
C ASN A 635 -7.22 -7.61 -3.56
N TYR A 636 -7.26 -6.30 -3.76
CA TYR A 636 -6.15 -5.41 -3.43
C TYR A 636 -5.80 -5.35 -1.92
N ALA A 637 -6.69 -5.82 -1.05
CA ALA A 637 -6.44 -5.86 0.40
C ALA A 637 -5.39 -6.92 0.81
N GLU A 638 -5.07 -7.85 -0.10
CA GLU A 638 -4.05 -8.87 0.04
C GLU A 638 -2.90 -8.62 -0.94
N ASP A 639 -1.82 -9.42 -0.87
CA ASP A 639 -0.73 -9.33 -1.83
C ASP A 639 -1.17 -9.82 -3.22
N LEU A 640 -0.88 -9.02 -4.23
CA LEU A 640 -1.33 -9.25 -5.60
C LEU A 640 -0.25 -9.96 -6.42
N ARG A 641 -0.60 -11.09 -6.98
CA ARG A 641 0.28 -11.81 -7.90
C ARG A 641 0.18 -11.25 -9.31
N ILE A 642 1.33 -11.17 -9.98
CA ILE A 642 1.40 -10.78 -11.38
C ILE A 642 2.44 -11.60 -12.13
N ASP A 643 2.03 -12.11 -13.30
CA ASP A 643 2.88 -12.67 -14.33
C ASP A 643 2.19 -12.56 -15.70
N HIS A 644 2.87 -13.00 -16.75
CA HIS A 644 2.32 -12.93 -18.09
C HIS A 644 1.09 -13.84 -18.29
N SER A 645 1.00 -14.98 -17.60
CA SER A 645 -0.15 -15.88 -17.71
C SER A 645 -1.41 -15.28 -17.10
N ILE A 646 -1.26 -14.58 -15.97
CA ILE A 646 -2.35 -13.82 -15.32
C ILE A 646 -2.82 -12.69 -16.25
N LEU A 647 -1.89 -11.96 -16.86
CA LEU A 647 -2.23 -10.87 -17.79
C LEU A 647 -2.90 -11.39 -19.07
N ASP A 648 -2.52 -12.56 -19.58
CA ASP A 648 -3.17 -13.20 -20.72
C ASP A 648 -4.63 -13.57 -20.39
N GLN A 649 -4.94 -14.05 -19.17
CA GLN A 649 -6.30 -14.31 -18.72
C GLN A 649 -7.14 -13.01 -18.64
N HIS A 650 -6.55 -11.91 -18.19
CA HIS A 650 -7.22 -10.60 -18.20
C HIS A 650 -7.43 -10.06 -19.62
N ALA A 651 -6.51 -10.31 -20.53
CA ALA A 651 -6.69 -9.98 -21.95
C ALA A 651 -7.84 -10.80 -22.58
N ASP A 652 -8.04 -12.05 -22.16
CA ASP A 652 -9.19 -12.87 -22.59
C ASP A 652 -10.50 -12.33 -22.04
N SER A 653 -10.55 -11.95 -20.76
CA SER A 653 -11.71 -11.30 -20.16
C SER A 653 -12.04 -9.97 -20.86
N TYR A 654 -11.03 -9.16 -21.14
CA TYR A 654 -11.17 -7.93 -21.91
C TYR A 654 -11.79 -8.18 -23.30
N ARG A 655 -11.33 -9.22 -24.02
CA ARG A 655 -11.88 -9.58 -25.34
C ARG A 655 -13.38 -9.88 -25.26
N LYS A 656 -13.84 -10.58 -24.23
CA LYS A 656 -15.26 -10.86 -24.01
C LYS A 656 -16.06 -9.57 -23.82
N ILE A 657 -15.56 -8.65 -22.97
CA ILE A 657 -16.19 -7.34 -22.75
C ILE A 657 -16.22 -6.54 -24.06
N ARG A 658 -15.11 -6.48 -24.78
CA ARG A 658 -15.02 -5.79 -26.08
C ARG A 658 -16.00 -6.37 -27.10
N ASN A 659 -16.19 -7.70 -27.14
CA ASN A 659 -17.17 -8.36 -27.99
C ASN A 659 -18.60 -7.95 -27.63
N THR A 660 -18.94 -7.82 -26.35
CA THR A 660 -20.23 -7.31 -25.88
C THR A 660 -20.48 -5.90 -26.42
N PHE A 661 -19.53 -4.99 -26.27
CA PHE A 661 -19.64 -3.65 -26.81
C PHE A 661 -19.77 -3.65 -28.33
N ARG A 662 -19.00 -4.48 -29.02
CA ARG A 662 -19.07 -4.58 -30.47
C ARG A 662 -20.43 -5.07 -30.96
N TYR A 663 -21.03 -6.05 -30.27
CA TYR A 663 -22.37 -6.54 -30.58
C TYR A 663 -23.41 -5.43 -30.40
N LEU A 664 -23.37 -4.72 -29.29
CA LEU A 664 -24.25 -3.58 -29.01
C LEU A 664 -24.15 -2.49 -30.09
N LEU A 665 -22.93 -2.02 -30.34
CA LEU A 665 -22.66 -0.98 -31.34
C LEU A 665 -23.08 -1.40 -32.75
N GLY A 666 -22.85 -2.68 -33.12
CA GLY A 666 -23.18 -3.18 -34.42
C GLY A 666 -24.68 -3.27 -34.68
N ASN A 667 -25.47 -3.60 -33.65
CA ASN A 667 -26.93 -3.72 -33.78
C ASN A 667 -27.64 -2.36 -33.58
N LEU A 668 -27.06 -1.46 -32.81
CA LEU A 668 -27.59 -0.11 -32.67
C LEU A 668 -27.32 0.74 -33.92
N ASN A 669 -26.09 0.67 -34.48
CA ASN A 669 -25.65 1.47 -35.61
C ASN A 669 -26.15 2.94 -35.49
N ASP A 670 -26.96 3.41 -36.44
CA ASP A 670 -27.54 4.76 -36.48
C ASP A 670 -28.73 4.94 -35.50
N ASN A 671 -29.14 3.90 -34.77
CA ASN A 671 -30.24 3.93 -33.81
C ASN A 671 -29.77 4.19 -32.36
N PHE A 672 -28.52 4.60 -32.15
CA PHE A 672 -28.07 4.98 -30.83
C PHE A 672 -28.69 6.31 -30.40
N GLU A 673 -29.27 6.35 -29.23
CA GLU A 673 -29.88 7.52 -28.63
C GLU A 673 -29.48 7.67 -27.16
N LYS A 674 -29.34 8.92 -26.69
CA LYS A 674 -29.31 9.19 -25.25
C LYS A 674 -30.75 8.99 -24.73
N ILE A 675 -30.91 7.97 -23.88
CA ILE A 675 -32.21 7.57 -23.38
C ILE A 675 -32.51 8.26 -22.05
N ASP A 676 -33.70 8.83 -21.93
CA ASP A 676 -34.29 9.22 -20.68
C ASP A 676 -35.02 8.02 -20.09
N LEU A 677 -34.44 7.41 -19.05
CA LEU A 677 -34.94 6.18 -18.43
C LEU A 677 -36.33 6.36 -17.81
N ASP A 678 -36.67 7.57 -17.34
CA ASP A 678 -37.98 7.88 -16.75
C ASP A 678 -39.11 7.87 -17.78
N LYS A 679 -38.81 7.99 -19.08
CA LYS A 679 -39.79 7.95 -20.18
C LYS A 679 -40.07 6.56 -20.73
N ILE A 680 -39.40 5.52 -20.21
CA ILE A 680 -39.59 4.15 -20.69
C ILE A 680 -40.90 3.60 -20.11
N ASP A 681 -41.86 3.30 -20.98
CA ASP A 681 -43.08 2.58 -20.61
C ASP A 681 -42.81 1.07 -20.52
N VAL A 682 -42.41 0.64 -19.32
CA VAL A 682 -42.02 -0.77 -19.03
C VAL A 682 -43.16 -1.74 -19.36
N THR A 683 -44.40 -1.33 -19.14
CA THR A 683 -45.57 -2.19 -19.31
C THR A 683 -45.88 -2.52 -20.77
N ASN A 684 -45.41 -1.67 -21.69
CA ASN A 684 -45.55 -1.88 -23.13
C ASN A 684 -44.46 -2.71 -23.77
N LEU A 685 -43.42 -3.08 -22.99
CA LEU A 685 -42.32 -3.94 -23.46
C LEU A 685 -42.69 -5.42 -23.40
N PRO A 686 -42.11 -6.25 -24.25
CA PRO A 686 -42.19 -7.70 -24.09
C PRO A 686 -41.61 -8.17 -22.74
N GLU A 687 -42.10 -9.27 -22.21
CA GLU A 687 -41.78 -9.71 -20.85
C GLU A 687 -40.26 -9.98 -20.63
N LEU A 688 -39.55 -10.45 -21.66
CA LEU A 688 -38.09 -10.64 -21.57
C LEU A 688 -37.34 -9.31 -21.38
N GLU A 689 -37.76 -8.25 -22.07
CA GLU A 689 -37.19 -6.90 -21.93
C GLU A 689 -37.49 -6.33 -20.53
N GLN A 690 -38.68 -6.52 -20.00
CA GLN A 690 -39.03 -6.14 -18.63
C GLN A 690 -38.14 -6.88 -17.60
N PHE A 691 -37.93 -8.17 -17.79
CA PHE A 691 -37.02 -8.96 -16.95
C PHE A 691 -35.57 -8.44 -17.01
N MET A 692 -35.09 -8.13 -18.19
CA MET A 692 -33.73 -7.58 -18.34
C MET A 692 -33.58 -6.18 -17.72
N LEU A 693 -34.62 -5.33 -17.76
CA LEU A 693 -34.62 -4.06 -17.03
C LEU A 693 -34.53 -4.28 -15.52
N HIS A 694 -35.25 -5.26 -14.99
CA HIS A 694 -35.13 -5.65 -13.57
C HIS A 694 -33.71 -6.11 -13.24
N LYS A 695 -33.07 -6.92 -14.09
CA LYS A 695 -31.68 -7.35 -13.90
C LYS A 695 -30.72 -6.18 -13.88
N ILE A 696 -30.86 -5.22 -14.79
CA ILE A 696 -30.04 -3.99 -14.85
C ILE A 696 -30.24 -3.14 -13.58
N TYR A 697 -31.49 -3.01 -13.12
CA TYR A 697 -31.79 -2.30 -11.88
C TYR A 697 -31.11 -2.97 -10.67
N SER A 698 -31.21 -4.28 -10.55
CA SER A 698 -30.59 -5.06 -9.46
C SER A 698 -29.07 -4.97 -9.52
N LEU A 699 -28.49 -5.08 -10.73
CA LEU A 699 -27.04 -4.93 -10.95
C LEU A 699 -26.56 -3.53 -10.53
N ASN A 700 -27.31 -2.47 -10.82
CA ASN A 700 -26.98 -1.13 -10.40
C ASN A 700 -26.98 -0.94 -8.87
N LEU A 701 -27.90 -1.62 -8.16
CA LEU A 701 -27.89 -1.62 -6.70
C LEU A 701 -26.64 -2.29 -6.14
N ASN A 702 -26.27 -3.46 -6.68
CA ASN A 702 -25.05 -4.17 -6.31
C ASN A 702 -23.81 -3.35 -6.66
N PHE A 703 -23.77 -2.75 -7.85
CA PHE A 703 -22.69 -1.87 -8.28
C PHE A 703 -22.45 -0.72 -7.28
N LYS A 704 -23.49 -0.05 -6.84
CA LYS A 704 -23.39 1.01 -5.82
C LYS A 704 -22.91 0.49 -4.48
N ASN A 705 -23.39 -0.67 -4.07
CA ASN A 705 -22.95 -1.28 -2.82
C ASN A 705 -21.45 -1.66 -2.86
N TYR A 706 -20.99 -2.30 -3.93
CA TYR A 706 -19.57 -2.63 -4.10
C TYR A 706 -18.70 -1.38 -4.18
N PHE A 707 -19.15 -0.35 -4.90
CA PHE A 707 -18.45 0.92 -4.97
C PHE A 707 -18.30 1.59 -3.59
N ASN A 708 -19.36 1.68 -2.82
CA ASN A 708 -19.34 2.31 -1.50
C ASN A 708 -18.43 1.59 -0.49
N ASN A 709 -18.20 0.29 -0.70
CA ASN A 709 -17.29 -0.53 0.11
C ASN A 709 -15.90 -0.67 -0.53
N TYR A 710 -15.65 -0.05 -1.68
CA TYR A 710 -14.42 -0.19 -2.49
C TYR A 710 -14.10 -1.64 -2.85
N ASP A 711 -15.12 -2.49 -3.01
CA ASP A 711 -15.00 -3.90 -3.40
C ASP A 711 -15.00 -4.04 -4.93
N PHE A 712 -13.91 -3.60 -5.55
CA PHE A 712 -13.79 -3.60 -7.02
C PHE A 712 -13.69 -5.01 -7.60
N HIS A 713 -13.17 -5.97 -6.84
CA HIS A 713 -13.08 -7.36 -7.27
C HIS A 713 -14.47 -7.96 -7.57
N ASN A 714 -15.39 -7.86 -6.63
CA ASN A 714 -16.75 -8.36 -6.84
C ASN A 714 -17.52 -7.51 -7.85
N LEU A 715 -17.31 -6.20 -7.86
CA LEU A 715 -17.89 -5.30 -8.86
C LEU A 715 -17.50 -5.72 -10.29
N TYR A 716 -16.22 -5.89 -10.56
CA TYR A 716 -15.72 -6.32 -11.87
C TYR A 716 -16.23 -7.70 -12.26
N LYS A 717 -16.20 -8.66 -11.33
CA LYS A 717 -16.69 -10.01 -11.52
C LYS A 717 -18.17 -10.04 -11.93
N GLU A 718 -19.01 -9.25 -11.29
CA GLU A 718 -20.44 -9.17 -11.60
C GLU A 718 -20.69 -8.52 -12.96
N LEU A 719 -19.96 -7.43 -13.29
CA LEU A 719 -20.04 -6.81 -14.62
C LEU A 719 -19.60 -7.76 -15.74
N LEU A 720 -18.50 -8.51 -15.53
CA LEU A 720 -18.03 -9.52 -16.49
C LEU A 720 -19.05 -10.66 -16.67
N ASN A 721 -19.64 -11.13 -15.57
CA ASN A 721 -20.69 -12.15 -15.61
C ASN A 721 -21.92 -11.65 -16.37
N PHE A 722 -22.36 -10.42 -16.12
CA PHE A 722 -23.44 -9.81 -16.87
C PHE A 722 -23.16 -9.77 -18.37
N CYS A 723 -21.97 -9.35 -18.78
CA CYS A 723 -21.58 -9.34 -20.20
C CYS A 723 -21.57 -10.74 -20.84
N THR A 724 -21.07 -11.75 -20.14
CA THR A 724 -20.80 -13.08 -20.73
C THR A 724 -21.99 -14.03 -20.59
N VAL A 725 -22.68 -14.00 -19.48
CA VAL A 725 -23.78 -14.93 -19.17
C VAL A 725 -25.14 -14.29 -19.49
N ASP A 726 -25.45 -13.17 -18.83
CA ASP A 726 -26.80 -12.58 -18.98
C ASP A 726 -27.01 -11.95 -20.34
N LEU A 727 -25.98 -11.33 -20.94
CA LEU A 727 -26.09 -10.73 -22.25
C LEU A 727 -25.70 -11.71 -23.35
N SER A 728 -24.47 -12.15 -23.44
CA SER A 728 -23.97 -12.93 -24.60
C SER A 728 -24.62 -14.29 -24.72
N ALA A 729 -24.66 -15.10 -23.66
CA ALA A 729 -25.18 -16.47 -23.69
C ALA A 729 -26.71 -16.54 -23.52
N PHE A 730 -27.36 -15.46 -23.13
CA PHE A 730 -28.80 -15.45 -22.89
C PHE A 730 -29.50 -14.41 -23.78
N TYR A 731 -29.50 -13.14 -23.42
CA TYR A 731 -30.34 -12.12 -24.06
C TYR A 731 -30.00 -11.90 -25.55
N PHE A 732 -28.73 -11.71 -25.89
CA PHE A 732 -28.31 -11.46 -27.27
C PHE A 732 -28.60 -12.67 -28.17
N ASP A 733 -28.36 -13.87 -27.64
CA ASP A 733 -28.58 -15.09 -28.39
C ASP A 733 -30.08 -15.27 -28.73
N ILE A 734 -30.97 -15.07 -27.75
CA ILE A 734 -32.42 -15.15 -27.94
C ILE A 734 -32.93 -14.06 -28.91
N ARG A 735 -32.44 -12.81 -28.80
CA ARG A 735 -32.93 -11.69 -29.60
C ARG A 735 -32.27 -11.53 -30.96
N LYS A 736 -31.26 -12.32 -31.24
CA LYS A 736 -30.53 -12.29 -32.52
C LYS A 736 -31.44 -12.46 -33.74
N ASP A 737 -32.40 -13.37 -33.64
CA ASP A 737 -33.36 -13.63 -34.72
C ASP A 737 -34.26 -12.39 -34.98
N ALA A 738 -34.83 -11.80 -33.92
CA ALA A 738 -35.63 -10.59 -34.01
C ALA A 738 -34.85 -9.39 -34.56
N LEU A 739 -33.58 -9.22 -34.12
CA LEU A 739 -32.74 -8.12 -34.61
C LEU A 739 -32.41 -8.23 -36.10
N TYR A 740 -32.17 -9.45 -36.59
CA TYR A 740 -31.66 -9.68 -37.95
C TYR A 740 -32.77 -9.95 -38.95
N CYS A 741 -33.84 -10.65 -38.54
CA CYS A 741 -34.84 -11.18 -39.44
C CYS A 741 -36.18 -10.46 -39.36
N ASP A 742 -36.50 -9.73 -38.30
CA ASP A 742 -37.77 -9.00 -38.22
C ASP A 742 -37.73 -7.68 -39.00
N PRO A 743 -38.90 -7.20 -39.51
CA PRO A 743 -39.02 -5.87 -40.08
C PRO A 743 -38.58 -4.77 -39.11
N LEU A 744 -38.11 -3.65 -39.69
CA LEU A 744 -37.61 -2.52 -38.91
C LEU A 744 -38.63 -1.94 -37.92
N ASP A 745 -39.93 -2.00 -38.25
CA ASP A 745 -41.07 -1.53 -37.48
C ASP A 745 -41.64 -2.56 -36.51
N SER A 746 -41.12 -3.78 -36.49
CA SER A 746 -41.51 -4.82 -35.53
C SER A 746 -41.39 -4.34 -34.10
N LYS A 747 -42.49 -4.41 -33.33
CA LYS A 747 -42.50 -4.02 -31.91
C LYS A 747 -41.40 -4.75 -31.12
N LYS A 748 -41.23 -6.04 -31.36
CA LYS A 748 -40.20 -6.85 -30.71
C LYS A 748 -38.80 -6.32 -31.00
N ARG A 749 -38.49 -6.06 -32.28
CA ARG A 749 -37.21 -5.50 -32.69
C ARG A 749 -36.98 -4.10 -32.08
N GLN A 750 -37.95 -3.20 -32.14
CA GLN A 750 -37.85 -1.86 -31.56
C GLN A 750 -37.64 -1.90 -30.05
N SER A 751 -38.37 -2.77 -29.32
CA SER A 751 -38.17 -2.97 -27.88
C SER A 751 -36.79 -3.51 -27.56
N THR A 752 -36.26 -4.43 -28.42
CA THR A 752 -34.88 -4.91 -28.28
C THR A 752 -33.88 -3.79 -28.49
N ILE A 753 -34.01 -2.97 -29.54
CA ILE A 753 -33.14 -1.82 -29.82
C ILE A 753 -33.15 -0.82 -28.65
N LEU A 754 -34.33 -0.52 -28.08
CA LEU A 754 -34.46 0.31 -26.90
C LEU A 754 -33.62 -0.25 -25.72
N LEU A 755 -33.78 -1.55 -25.45
CA LEU A 755 -33.03 -2.18 -24.36
C LEU A 755 -31.52 -2.23 -24.62
N LEU A 756 -31.09 -2.49 -25.87
CA LEU A 756 -29.66 -2.43 -26.23
C LEU A 756 -29.07 -1.03 -25.97
N ASN A 757 -29.83 0.05 -26.21
CA ASN A 757 -29.43 1.41 -25.86
C ASN A 757 -29.26 1.57 -24.33
N VAL A 758 -30.21 1.09 -23.53
CA VAL A 758 -30.10 1.12 -22.05
C VAL A 758 -28.85 0.38 -21.59
N ILE A 759 -28.63 -0.82 -22.11
CA ILE A 759 -27.48 -1.66 -21.78
C ILE A 759 -26.16 -0.96 -22.15
N LEU A 760 -26.05 -0.42 -23.38
CA LEU A 760 -24.84 0.26 -23.83
C LEU A 760 -24.50 1.47 -22.95
N ASN A 761 -25.50 2.33 -22.67
CA ASN A 761 -25.31 3.50 -21.81
C ASN A 761 -24.89 3.10 -20.39
N SER A 762 -25.46 2.02 -19.86
CA SER A 762 -25.13 1.51 -18.53
C SER A 762 -23.70 0.96 -18.47
N LEU A 763 -23.34 0.06 -19.40
CA LEU A 763 -22.02 -0.56 -19.43
C LEU A 763 -20.91 0.43 -19.70
N LEU A 764 -21.11 1.42 -20.59
CA LEU A 764 -20.12 2.47 -20.84
C LEU A 764 -19.77 3.21 -19.57
N LYS A 765 -20.78 3.59 -18.80
CA LYS A 765 -20.59 4.35 -17.57
C LYS A 765 -20.01 3.49 -16.45
N TRP A 766 -20.49 2.26 -16.26
CA TRP A 766 -19.96 1.36 -15.24
C TRP A 766 -18.51 0.94 -15.47
N PHE A 767 -18.12 0.75 -16.74
CA PHE A 767 -16.74 0.40 -17.09
C PHE A 767 -15.79 1.59 -17.22
N ALA A 768 -16.27 2.82 -17.36
CA ALA A 768 -15.41 3.99 -17.59
C ALA A 768 -14.31 4.20 -16.55
N PRO A 769 -14.53 4.01 -15.25
CA PRO A 769 -13.46 4.12 -14.26
C PRO A 769 -12.39 3.04 -14.41
N ILE A 770 -12.74 1.86 -14.93
CA ILE A 770 -11.84 0.69 -15.06
C ILE A 770 -11.22 0.66 -16.45
N LEU A 771 -12.03 0.64 -17.52
CA LEU A 771 -11.61 0.60 -18.92
C LEU A 771 -11.61 2.01 -19.53
N SER A 772 -10.82 2.90 -18.93
CA SER A 772 -10.87 4.33 -19.22
C SER A 772 -10.63 4.67 -20.69
N PHE A 773 -9.75 3.94 -21.36
CA PHE A 773 -9.42 4.17 -22.75
C PHE A 773 -10.43 3.53 -23.70
N THR A 774 -10.84 2.29 -23.44
CA THR A 774 -11.80 1.59 -24.28
C THR A 774 -13.17 2.27 -24.28
N THR A 775 -13.64 2.72 -23.13
CA THR A 775 -14.92 3.43 -23.04
C THR A 775 -14.86 4.81 -23.69
N GLU A 776 -13.72 5.49 -23.62
CA GLU A 776 -13.49 6.73 -24.37
C GLU A 776 -13.47 6.50 -25.89
N GLU A 777 -12.79 5.42 -26.36
CA GLU A 777 -12.83 5.01 -27.77
C GLU A 777 -14.27 4.86 -28.28
N ILE A 778 -15.12 4.18 -27.49
CA ILE A 778 -16.52 3.96 -27.84
C ILE A 778 -17.30 5.27 -27.79
N TYR A 779 -17.11 6.06 -26.75
CA TYR A 779 -17.81 7.33 -26.58
C TYR A 779 -17.56 8.30 -27.74
N LYS A 780 -16.32 8.37 -28.23
CA LYS A 780 -15.93 9.16 -29.41
C LYS A 780 -16.57 8.67 -30.71
N LEU A 781 -16.89 7.39 -30.83
CA LEU A 781 -17.62 6.86 -31.98
C LEU A 781 -19.11 7.22 -31.99
N LEU A 782 -19.67 7.49 -30.79
CA LEU A 782 -21.08 7.76 -30.60
C LEU A 782 -21.42 9.24 -30.55
N PHE A 783 -20.45 10.09 -30.19
CA PHE A 783 -20.65 11.52 -29.95
C PHE A 783 -19.58 12.35 -30.66
N ASP A 784 -19.91 13.60 -30.93
CA ASP A 784 -19.01 14.54 -31.58
C ASP A 784 -17.79 14.88 -30.72
N ASP A 785 -16.71 15.31 -31.37
CA ASP A 785 -15.49 15.80 -30.76
C ASP A 785 -15.75 16.86 -29.67
N ASN A 786 -14.92 16.88 -28.63
CA ASN A 786 -14.90 17.75 -27.45
C ASN A 786 -15.78 17.29 -26.26
N LYS A 787 -16.23 16.03 -26.25
CA LYS A 787 -16.88 15.41 -25.09
C LYS A 787 -16.12 14.18 -24.66
N SER A 788 -16.23 13.81 -23.37
CA SER A 788 -15.61 12.63 -22.81
C SER A 788 -16.61 11.84 -21.96
N ILE A 789 -16.49 10.52 -21.97
CA ILE A 789 -17.27 9.65 -21.09
C ILE A 789 -17.03 10.00 -19.61
N HIS A 790 -15.84 10.51 -19.27
CA HIS A 790 -15.48 10.87 -17.91
C HIS A 790 -16.21 12.11 -17.38
N LEU A 791 -16.88 12.89 -18.26
CA LEU A 791 -17.75 14.01 -17.90
C LEU A 791 -19.19 13.55 -17.63
N GLU A 792 -19.53 12.31 -17.96
CA GLU A 792 -20.85 11.74 -17.72
C GLU A 792 -21.02 11.28 -16.27
N GLN A 793 -22.27 11.21 -15.82
CA GLN A 793 -22.62 10.65 -14.51
C GLN A 793 -23.25 9.27 -14.65
N PHE A 794 -23.15 8.45 -13.61
CA PHE A 794 -23.87 7.18 -13.54
C PHE A 794 -25.37 7.37 -13.71
N LEU A 795 -26.02 6.41 -14.36
CA LEU A 795 -27.47 6.46 -14.58
C LEU A 795 -28.21 6.27 -13.25
N LYS A 796 -29.33 6.99 -13.14
CA LYS A 796 -30.30 6.75 -12.09
C LYS A 796 -31.42 5.90 -12.68
N PHE A 797 -31.61 4.72 -12.13
CA PHE A 797 -32.63 3.78 -12.62
C PHE A 797 -33.96 3.99 -11.87
N PRO A 798 -35.08 4.17 -12.59
CA PRO A 798 -36.39 4.32 -11.97
C PRO A 798 -36.84 3.04 -11.26
N GLU A 799 -37.58 3.18 -10.16
CA GLU A 799 -38.08 2.05 -9.38
C GLU A 799 -39.04 1.14 -10.13
N ASN A 800 -39.73 1.65 -11.16
CA ASN A 800 -40.66 0.86 -11.99
C ASN A 800 -39.94 -0.23 -12.82
N PHE A 801 -38.59 -0.21 -12.89
CA PHE A 801 -37.78 -1.31 -13.46
C PHE A 801 -37.75 -2.53 -12.51
N LYS A 802 -37.99 -2.33 -11.21
CA LYS A 802 -38.00 -3.40 -10.23
C LYS A 802 -39.28 -4.25 -10.37
N ASN A 803 -39.12 -5.54 -10.56
CA ASN A 803 -40.22 -6.50 -10.60
C ASN A 803 -39.78 -7.88 -10.06
N ASP A 804 -39.86 -8.03 -8.75
CA ASP A 804 -39.40 -9.25 -8.06
C ASP A 804 -40.22 -10.50 -8.45
N LYS A 805 -41.52 -10.33 -8.74
CA LYS A 805 -42.39 -11.46 -9.19
C LYS A 805 -41.95 -11.96 -10.57
N LEU A 806 -41.72 -11.02 -11.49
CA LEU A 806 -41.24 -11.36 -12.82
C LEU A 806 -39.85 -12.01 -12.78
N ASN A 807 -38.97 -11.52 -11.94
CA ASN A 807 -37.65 -12.11 -11.72
C ASN A 807 -37.78 -13.58 -11.27
N GLN A 808 -38.63 -13.87 -10.28
CA GLN A 808 -38.81 -15.23 -9.82
C GLN A 808 -39.38 -16.15 -10.92
N LYS A 809 -40.36 -15.67 -11.69
CA LYS A 809 -40.88 -16.37 -12.86
C LYS A 809 -39.77 -16.71 -13.86
N TRP A 810 -38.95 -15.73 -14.22
CA TRP A 810 -37.88 -15.95 -15.21
C TRP A 810 -36.74 -16.83 -14.68
N LEU A 811 -36.44 -16.83 -13.40
CA LEU A 811 -35.50 -17.81 -12.82
C LEU A 811 -35.99 -19.26 -13.02
N ASP A 812 -37.28 -19.51 -12.88
CA ASP A 812 -37.86 -20.83 -13.14
C ASP A 812 -37.95 -21.15 -14.64
N LEU A 813 -38.27 -20.16 -15.51
CA LEU A 813 -38.20 -20.32 -16.98
C LEU A 813 -36.76 -20.64 -17.47
N ILE A 814 -35.75 -20.03 -16.86
CA ILE A 814 -34.35 -20.34 -17.16
C ILE A 814 -33.98 -21.77 -16.78
N LYS A 815 -34.55 -22.34 -15.70
CA LYS A 815 -34.33 -23.75 -15.36
C LYS A 815 -34.91 -24.67 -16.47
N ILE A 816 -36.10 -24.37 -16.96
CA ILE A 816 -36.68 -25.13 -18.10
C ILE A 816 -35.80 -25.04 -19.32
N ARG A 817 -35.39 -23.80 -19.69
CA ARG A 817 -34.46 -23.56 -20.81
C ARG A 817 -33.15 -24.34 -20.68
N ASN A 818 -32.57 -24.38 -19.48
CA ASN A 818 -31.34 -25.12 -19.24
C ASN A 818 -31.52 -26.62 -19.46
N THR A 819 -32.64 -27.21 -19.04
CA THR A 819 -32.95 -28.61 -19.32
C THR A 819 -33.15 -28.85 -20.83
N CYS A 820 -33.80 -27.91 -21.53
CA CYS A 820 -33.91 -27.95 -22.99
C CYS A 820 -32.54 -27.93 -23.68
N ASN A 821 -31.68 -27.05 -23.25
CA ASN A 821 -30.32 -26.93 -23.82
C ASN A 821 -29.49 -28.18 -23.60
N ILE A 822 -29.59 -28.85 -22.43
CA ILE A 822 -28.92 -30.15 -22.19
C ILE A 822 -29.39 -31.18 -23.22
N SER A 823 -30.71 -31.31 -23.43
CA SER A 823 -31.27 -32.25 -24.39
C SER A 823 -30.88 -31.95 -25.85
N ILE A 824 -30.78 -30.65 -26.20
CA ILE A 824 -30.28 -30.20 -27.54
C ILE A 824 -28.80 -30.58 -27.71
N GLU A 825 -27.96 -30.33 -26.71
CA GLU A 825 -26.55 -30.64 -26.77
C GLU A 825 -26.25 -32.14 -26.85
N GLU A 826 -27.06 -33.00 -26.24
CA GLU A 826 -26.99 -34.45 -26.42
C GLU A 826 -27.15 -34.83 -27.90
N LYS A 827 -28.13 -34.24 -28.60
CA LYS A 827 -28.33 -34.44 -30.05
C LYS A 827 -27.24 -33.84 -30.93
N ARG A 828 -26.65 -32.75 -30.52
CA ARG A 828 -25.50 -32.17 -31.20
C ARG A 828 -24.24 -33.02 -31.01
N ALA A 829 -24.02 -33.54 -29.81
CA ALA A 829 -22.90 -34.44 -29.52
C ALA A 829 -22.97 -35.74 -30.29
N SER A 830 -24.18 -36.29 -30.47
CA SER A 830 -24.46 -37.49 -31.33
C SER A 830 -24.41 -37.17 -32.85
N LYS A 831 -24.23 -35.87 -33.24
CA LYS A 831 -24.24 -35.37 -34.62
C LYS A 831 -25.56 -35.65 -35.36
N GLU A 832 -26.67 -35.81 -34.66
CA GLU A 832 -28.00 -35.94 -35.26
C GLU A 832 -28.51 -34.58 -35.74
N ILE A 833 -28.08 -33.48 -35.10
CA ILE A 833 -28.33 -32.12 -35.54
C ILE A 833 -27.02 -31.31 -35.56
N GLY A 834 -26.90 -30.36 -36.47
CA GLY A 834 -25.76 -29.44 -36.56
C GLY A 834 -25.99 -28.12 -35.78
N SER A 835 -27.26 -27.73 -35.64
CA SER A 835 -27.64 -26.48 -35.00
C SER A 835 -28.92 -26.64 -34.17
N SER A 836 -29.13 -25.85 -33.13
CA SER A 836 -30.37 -25.86 -32.35
C SER A 836 -31.63 -25.55 -33.18
N LEU A 837 -31.50 -24.78 -34.26
CA LEU A 837 -32.59 -24.51 -35.23
C LEU A 837 -33.06 -25.76 -36.00
N GLU A 838 -32.31 -26.87 -35.97
CA GLU A 838 -32.71 -28.15 -36.58
C GLU A 838 -33.51 -29.05 -35.59
N ALA A 839 -33.75 -28.56 -34.38
CA ALA A 839 -34.42 -29.27 -33.31
C ALA A 839 -35.90 -28.89 -33.17
N VAL A 840 -36.69 -29.90 -32.76
CA VAL A 840 -38.04 -29.77 -32.21
C VAL A 840 -37.99 -30.27 -30.77
N LEU A 841 -38.54 -29.50 -29.83
CA LEU A 841 -38.60 -29.83 -28.41
C LEU A 841 -40.02 -30.32 -28.01
N GLU A 842 -40.07 -31.42 -27.29
CA GLU A 842 -41.24 -31.89 -26.53
C GLU A 842 -40.93 -31.65 -25.05
N ILE A 843 -41.58 -30.67 -24.42
CA ILE A 843 -41.30 -30.24 -23.06
C ILE A 843 -42.45 -30.69 -22.17
N ASN A 844 -42.20 -31.59 -21.24
CA ASN A 844 -43.20 -32.08 -20.29
C ASN A 844 -42.97 -31.40 -18.93
N LEU A 845 -44.00 -30.79 -18.38
CA LEU A 845 -43.94 -29.98 -17.17
C LEU A 845 -45.03 -30.37 -16.19
N ASN A 846 -44.74 -30.32 -14.89
CA ASN A 846 -45.81 -30.39 -13.89
C ASN A 846 -46.61 -29.09 -13.84
N GLU A 847 -47.69 -29.06 -13.05
CA GLU A 847 -48.60 -27.92 -12.96
C GLU A 847 -47.91 -26.60 -12.59
N LYS A 848 -46.96 -26.66 -11.66
CA LYS A 848 -46.18 -25.48 -11.21
C LYS A 848 -45.44 -24.79 -12.36
N PHE A 849 -44.70 -25.59 -13.16
CA PHE A 849 -43.92 -25.06 -14.27
C PHE A 849 -44.76 -24.74 -15.50
N LEU A 850 -45.86 -25.50 -15.71
CA LEU A 850 -46.75 -25.23 -16.83
C LEU A 850 -47.44 -23.87 -16.74
N GLU A 851 -47.83 -23.42 -15.54
CA GLU A 851 -48.52 -22.15 -15.35
C GLU A 851 -47.63 -20.95 -15.74
N ILE A 852 -46.35 -21.00 -15.41
CA ILE A 852 -45.41 -19.90 -15.72
C ILE A 852 -45.06 -19.81 -17.20
N THR A 853 -45.28 -20.85 -18.01
CA THR A 853 -44.96 -20.87 -19.44
C THR A 853 -46.02 -20.18 -20.30
N LYS A 854 -47.17 -19.79 -19.74
CA LYS A 854 -48.22 -19.11 -20.49
C LYS A 854 -47.73 -17.80 -21.08
N GLY A 855 -47.87 -17.67 -22.40
CA GLY A 855 -47.43 -16.50 -23.16
C GLY A 855 -45.94 -16.48 -23.54
N ILE A 856 -45.18 -17.51 -23.21
CA ILE A 856 -43.77 -17.63 -23.54
C ILE A 856 -43.60 -18.57 -24.76
N ASP A 857 -42.94 -18.06 -25.80
CA ASP A 857 -42.53 -18.87 -26.95
C ASP A 857 -41.20 -19.60 -26.67
N PHE A 858 -41.27 -20.89 -26.32
CA PHE A 858 -40.10 -21.70 -26.04
C PHE A 858 -39.27 -22.02 -27.29
N SER A 859 -39.87 -21.93 -28.49
CA SER A 859 -39.08 -22.07 -29.71
C SER A 859 -38.13 -20.89 -29.91
N GLU A 860 -38.53 -19.68 -29.50
CA GLU A 860 -37.70 -18.52 -29.46
C GLU A 860 -36.68 -18.59 -28.30
N LEU A 861 -37.16 -18.93 -27.10
CA LEU A 861 -36.33 -18.96 -25.87
C LEU A 861 -35.19 -19.99 -25.98
N CYS A 862 -35.43 -21.14 -26.62
CA CYS A 862 -34.44 -22.21 -26.83
C CYS A 862 -33.77 -22.18 -28.22
N ILE A 863 -34.13 -21.20 -29.07
CA ILE A 863 -33.61 -21.04 -30.43
C ILE A 863 -33.77 -22.32 -31.29
N THR A 864 -35.00 -22.86 -31.31
CA THR A 864 -35.35 -24.09 -32.03
C THR A 864 -36.40 -23.80 -33.09
N SER A 865 -36.62 -24.73 -34.02
CA SER A 865 -37.66 -24.60 -35.04
C SER A 865 -39.07 -24.68 -34.46
N LYS A 866 -39.25 -25.55 -33.48
CA LYS A 866 -40.55 -25.77 -32.81
C LYS A 866 -40.33 -26.20 -31.34
N ALA A 867 -41.23 -25.83 -30.46
CA ALA A 867 -41.31 -26.33 -29.10
C ALA A 867 -42.79 -26.60 -28.71
N GLU A 868 -43.08 -27.77 -28.24
CA GLU A 868 -44.39 -28.18 -27.75
C GLU A 868 -44.33 -28.43 -26.23
N ILE A 869 -45.31 -27.88 -25.52
CA ILE A 869 -45.36 -28.00 -24.05
C ILE A 869 -46.59 -28.84 -23.71
N SER A 870 -46.39 -29.83 -22.82
CA SER A 870 -47.47 -30.67 -22.35
C SER A 870 -47.39 -30.89 -20.84
N PHE A 871 -48.54 -31.20 -20.23
CA PHE A 871 -48.64 -31.51 -18.81
C PHE A 871 -48.28 -32.98 -18.55
N LYS A 872 -47.47 -33.18 -17.48
CA LYS A 872 -47.14 -34.51 -17.00
C LYS A 872 -47.00 -34.55 -15.48
N GLU A 873 -47.93 -35.18 -14.79
CA GLU A 873 -48.14 -35.06 -13.34
C GLU A 873 -46.94 -35.45 -12.49
N ASN A 874 -46.17 -36.45 -12.90
CA ASN A 874 -45.05 -37.03 -12.12
C ASN A 874 -43.63 -36.55 -12.52
N GLU A 875 -43.53 -35.63 -13.46
CA GLU A 875 -42.24 -35.12 -13.92
C GLU A 875 -42.11 -33.63 -13.62
N GLU A 876 -41.03 -33.25 -12.96
CA GLU A 876 -40.79 -31.84 -12.67
C GLU A 876 -40.49 -31.06 -13.98
N ILE A 877 -39.47 -31.45 -14.73
CA ILE A 877 -39.13 -30.96 -16.06
C ILE A 877 -38.51 -32.15 -16.84
N SER A 878 -39.11 -32.59 -17.95
CA SER A 878 -38.46 -33.51 -18.88
C SER A 878 -38.55 -33.01 -20.32
N VAL A 879 -37.47 -33.18 -21.06
CA VAL A 879 -37.36 -32.68 -22.42
C VAL A 879 -36.86 -33.77 -23.36
N LYS A 880 -37.54 -33.92 -24.48
CA LYS A 880 -37.11 -34.79 -25.57
C LYS A 880 -36.86 -33.94 -26.83
N THR A 881 -35.67 -34.08 -27.40
CA THR A 881 -35.29 -33.40 -28.62
C THR A 881 -35.38 -34.33 -29.81
N SER A 882 -36.02 -33.89 -30.90
CA SER A 882 -36.14 -34.59 -32.20
C SER A 882 -35.72 -33.69 -33.33
N ILE A 883 -35.47 -34.25 -34.53
CA ILE A 883 -35.08 -33.52 -35.72
C ILE A 883 -36.27 -32.82 -36.35
N ALA A 884 -36.14 -31.53 -36.70
CA ALA A 884 -37.19 -30.79 -37.37
C ALA A 884 -37.39 -31.30 -38.80
N LYS A 885 -38.65 -31.45 -39.22
CA LYS A 885 -39.04 -31.87 -40.56
C LYS A 885 -39.54 -30.69 -41.37
N GLY A 886 -39.26 -30.66 -42.66
CA GLY A 886 -39.74 -29.63 -43.58
C GLY A 886 -38.64 -28.90 -44.32
N VAL A 887 -38.93 -27.66 -44.72
CA VAL A 887 -38.04 -26.81 -45.53
C VAL A 887 -37.46 -25.73 -44.65
N LYS A 888 -36.14 -25.52 -44.81
CA LYS A 888 -35.40 -24.46 -44.06
C LYS A 888 -35.69 -23.09 -44.69
N CYS A 889 -36.14 -22.15 -43.86
CA CYS A 889 -36.35 -20.78 -44.29
C CYS A 889 -34.98 -20.11 -44.64
N PRO A 890 -34.83 -19.46 -45.81
CA PRO A 890 -33.58 -18.87 -46.21
C PRO A 890 -33.16 -17.61 -45.40
N VAL A 891 -34.12 -17.05 -44.62
CA VAL A 891 -33.89 -15.82 -43.81
C VAL A 891 -33.62 -16.19 -42.36
N CYS A 892 -34.58 -16.80 -41.66
CA CYS A 892 -34.44 -17.09 -40.19
C CYS A 892 -33.87 -18.49 -39.88
N TRP A 893 -33.70 -19.35 -40.94
CA TRP A 893 -33.16 -20.70 -40.85
C TRP A 893 -33.97 -21.73 -40.03
N LYS A 894 -35.16 -21.36 -39.53
CA LYS A 894 -36.09 -22.32 -38.95
C LYS A 894 -36.59 -23.31 -39.98
N ILE A 895 -36.82 -24.55 -39.60
CA ILE A 895 -37.32 -25.63 -40.45
C ILE A 895 -38.78 -25.85 -40.14
N SER A 896 -39.65 -25.84 -41.15
CA SER A 896 -41.09 -26.06 -41.03
C SER A 896 -41.66 -26.82 -42.22
N GLU A 897 -42.70 -27.61 -42.00
CA GLU A 897 -43.46 -28.24 -43.09
C GLU A 897 -44.28 -27.22 -43.86
N GLU A 898 -44.65 -26.13 -43.28
CA GLU A 898 -45.34 -25.02 -43.92
C GLU A 898 -44.37 -23.87 -44.25
N ALA A 899 -44.78 -23.01 -45.21
CA ALA A 899 -44.01 -21.83 -45.55
C ALA A 899 -43.79 -20.90 -44.30
N CYS A 900 -42.64 -20.28 -44.17
CA CYS A 900 -42.34 -19.43 -43.06
C CYS A 900 -43.25 -18.21 -43.01
N ILE A 901 -44.14 -18.12 -42.03
CA ILE A 901 -45.16 -17.07 -41.89
C ILE A 901 -44.53 -15.64 -41.89
N ARG A 902 -43.30 -15.52 -41.40
CA ARG A 902 -42.60 -14.25 -41.32
C ARG A 902 -41.90 -13.79 -42.63
N HIS A 903 -41.53 -14.76 -43.46
CA HIS A 903 -40.64 -14.52 -44.62
C HIS A 903 -41.15 -15.13 -45.94
N SER A 904 -42.35 -15.70 -45.98
CA SER A 904 -43.04 -16.11 -47.19
C SER A 904 -43.90 -14.93 -47.69
N GLU A 905 -43.71 -14.54 -48.96
CA GLU A 905 -44.67 -13.68 -49.67
C GLU A 905 -45.90 -14.52 -50.05
#